data_c89b74e8d831f3c890d7680551285dfd
#
_entry.id   c89b74e8d831f3c890d7680551285dfd
#
_cell.length_a   1.000
_cell.length_b   1.000
_cell.length_c   1.000
_cell.angle_alpha   90.00
_cell.angle_beta   90.00
_cell.angle_gamma   90.00
#
_symmetry.space_group_name_H-M   'P 1'
#
loop_
_entity.id
_entity.type
_entity.pdbx_description
1 polymer ?
#
loop_
_entity_poly.entity_id
_entity_poly.type
_entity_poly.pdbx_seq_one_letter_code
_entity_poly.pdbx_strand_id
1 'polypeptide(L)'
;MKQYPGYTLVKREDCPEQHGTLTVLTHDVSGAAVLLVENDDDNKAFGIGFGTFPSDDTGVFHILEHSVLAGSEKYPVKSPFLQLLKSSMASFLNAMTFPDKTVYPFATPNETDFKNLMDVYLNAVFCPLAMVDKGVFEQEGWHRDEDGTVSGVVYNEMQGALATPDAQLQNALSRAMFPDTAYGFVSGGDPASIPALTYEKYVRVYRRHYSADNCCITLYGKMDMAEKLAFLDEQYLSRMPKSASRPRLTVQDEQVGVKRNIPYYTEKPEPDEAQCVLAWYTGAFSDRERQLGVEILLDALLGTNQAPLKAALLEEKLGADIDVGFDDSTLQPTLELVLRGATEESAGKFAAAVRKAVGGILEKGIPEELLMASLNSTEFASLERPGSIPDGVLDAINASTGWLHTGDPALLLHTNALFASLREKLEQGWFNELLRELFAPAPVEIIQVPTLPKKEEEGRAARTDGKLVLDHPLTAADLGEGKKQTPGSKELLAGAELLHHPSAGNTYLYLYYDLGGMAPEDMSCLHLLTDVMDELDTEKHTAQELNTLRNTWLGSSGAWMDCWTGRQEGRPCHAKLIVGMSMLERSLEKAVELGSEWLYETKFSGPQAEAAMERVASQQKLLMEQKFLREGHAFAAMRAAAHFSVESALSERCNGVSYYHYLCELLEKADWTALGKKMEELWKLSLIHISEPTRR
;
A
#
# COMPACT_ATOMS: atom_id res chain seq x y z
N MET A 1 -18.28 -33.95 -7.14
CA MET A 1 -18.39 -32.59 -6.62
C MET A 1 -18.67 -32.69 -5.12
N LYS A 2 -17.90 -32.01 -4.26
CA LYS A 2 -18.30 -31.87 -2.86
C LYS A 2 -19.59 -31.04 -2.83
N GLN A 3 -20.64 -31.57 -2.26
CA GLN A 3 -21.87 -30.81 -2.03
C GLN A 3 -21.78 -30.29 -0.60
N TYR A 4 -21.83 -28.98 -0.45
CA TYR A 4 -21.84 -28.33 0.87
C TYR A 4 -23.31 -28.09 1.29
N PRO A 5 -23.83 -28.76 2.35
CA PRO A 5 -25.20 -28.53 2.83
C PRO A 5 -25.44 -27.06 3.18
N GLY A 6 -26.61 -26.50 2.82
CA GLY A 6 -26.95 -25.10 3.05
C GLY A 6 -26.36 -24.09 2.05
N TYR A 7 -25.60 -24.56 1.05
CA TYR A 7 -24.96 -23.71 0.06
C TYR A 7 -25.17 -24.21 -1.37
N THR A 8 -25.49 -23.28 -2.24
CA THR A 8 -25.54 -23.50 -3.70
C THR A 8 -24.20 -23.20 -4.31
N LEU A 9 -23.64 -24.17 -5.06
CA LEU A 9 -22.41 -24.01 -5.83
C LEU A 9 -22.65 -23.13 -7.05
N VAL A 10 -21.90 -22.01 -7.14
CA VAL A 10 -21.92 -21.09 -8.29
C VAL A 10 -20.84 -21.48 -9.28
N LYS A 11 -19.59 -21.63 -8.81
CA LYS A 11 -18.41 -21.92 -9.64
C LYS A 11 -17.40 -22.75 -8.84
N ARG A 12 -16.68 -23.63 -9.53
CA ARG A 12 -15.48 -24.28 -8.99
C ARG A 12 -14.47 -24.46 -10.10
N GLU A 13 -13.23 -24.03 -9.85
CA GLU A 13 -12.16 -24.06 -10.85
C GLU A 13 -10.79 -24.20 -10.17
N ASP A 14 -9.84 -24.74 -10.90
CA ASP A 14 -8.43 -24.71 -10.49
C ASP A 14 -7.87 -23.31 -10.77
N CYS A 15 -7.07 -22.78 -9.83
CA CYS A 15 -6.42 -21.49 -9.94
C CYS A 15 -4.91 -21.66 -9.68
N PRO A 16 -4.10 -21.70 -10.74
CA PRO A 16 -2.64 -21.82 -10.61
C PRO A 16 -2.02 -20.69 -9.82
N GLU A 17 -2.54 -19.47 -9.95
CA GLU A 17 -2.09 -18.28 -9.24
C GLU A 17 -2.22 -18.41 -7.72
N GLN A 18 -3.21 -19.19 -7.25
CA GLN A 18 -3.45 -19.47 -5.85
C GLN A 18 -2.86 -20.83 -5.39
N HIS A 19 -2.15 -21.51 -6.27
CA HIS A 19 -1.67 -22.89 -6.06
C HIS A 19 -2.75 -23.84 -5.52
N GLY A 20 -4.00 -23.67 -5.98
CA GLY A 20 -5.13 -24.36 -5.39
C GLY A 20 -6.41 -24.30 -6.23
N THR A 21 -7.53 -24.52 -5.54
CA THR A 21 -8.87 -24.52 -6.14
C THR A 21 -9.72 -23.39 -5.55
N LEU A 22 -10.40 -22.65 -6.41
CA LEU A 22 -11.41 -21.68 -6.03
C LEU A 22 -12.80 -22.30 -6.07
N THR A 23 -13.60 -22.08 -5.02
CA THR A 23 -15.01 -22.51 -4.99
C THR A 23 -15.86 -21.32 -4.55
N VAL A 24 -16.75 -20.87 -5.44
CA VAL A 24 -17.71 -19.79 -5.17
C VAL A 24 -19.04 -20.42 -4.80
N LEU A 25 -19.58 -20.02 -3.66
CA LEU A 25 -20.84 -20.49 -3.12
C LEU A 25 -21.78 -19.32 -2.80
N THR A 26 -23.07 -19.60 -2.81
CA THR A 26 -24.08 -18.70 -2.24
C THR A 26 -24.82 -19.44 -1.12
N HIS A 27 -24.93 -18.84 0.07
CA HIS A 27 -25.69 -19.43 1.16
C HIS A 27 -27.20 -19.36 0.87
N ASP A 28 -27.89 -20.48 0.98
CA ASP A 28 -29.26 -20.65 0.48
C ASP A 28 -30.28 -19.75 1.20
N VAL A 29 -30.18 -19.62 2.52
CA VAL A 29 -31.10 -18.85 3.35
C VAL A 29 -30.77 -17.36 3.29
N SER A 30 -29.53 -17.00 3.60
CA SER A 30 -29.15 -15.59 3.76
C SER A 30 -28.77 -14.90 2.45
N GLY A 31 -28.30 -15.65 1.44
CA GLY A 31 -27.78 -15.09 0.20
C GLY A 31 -26.36 -14.55 0.29
N ALA A 32 -25.66 -14.79 1.39
CA ALA A 32 -24.25 -14.41 1.53
C ALA A 32 -23.40 -15.06 0.44
N ALA A 33 -22.49 -14.30 -0.16
CA ALA A 33 -21.46 -14.83 -1.05
C ALA A 33 -20.33 -15.43 -0.23
N VAL A 34 -19.83 -16.60 -0.64
CA VAL A 34 -18.70 -17.25 0.03
C VAL A 34 -17.69 -17.71 -1.02
N LEU A 35 -16.43 -17.32 -0.83
CA LEU A 35 -15.29 -17.80 -1.59
C LEU A 35 -14.44 -18.71 -0.73
N LEU A 36 -14.15 -19.91 -1.24
CA LEU A 36 -13.16 -20.81 -0.68
C LEU A 36 -11.92 -20.79 -1.57
N VAL A 37 -10.76 -20.54 -0.99
CA VAL A 37 -9.45 -20.68 -1.62
C VAL A 37 -8.75 -21.88 -0.95
N GLU A 38 -8.87 -23.05 -1.57
CA GLU A 38 -8.34 -24.31 -1.04
C GLU A 38 -6.90 -24.50 -1.55
N ASN A 39 -5.90 -24.23 -0.73
CA ASN A 39 -4.47 -24.45 -1.02
C ASN A 39 -3.72 -25.05 0.18
N ASP A 40 -2.39 -25.18 0.07
CA ASP A 40 -1.55 -25.80 1.11
C ASP A 40 -0.93 -24.80 2.11
N ASP A 41 -1.37 -23.53 2.10
CA ASP A 41 -0.88 -22.51 3.03
C ASP A 41 -1.35 -22.81 4.47
N ASP A 42 -0.39 -22.95 5.36
CA ASP A 42 -0.64 -23.16 6.80
C ASP A 42 -1.11 -21.85 7.48
N ASN A 43 -0.83 -20.64 6.90
CA ASN A 43 -1.28 -19.34 7.42
C ASN A 43 -2.70 -19.02 6.92
N LYS A 44 -3.67 -19.63 7.56
CA LYS A 44 -5.09 -19.56 7.20
C LYS A 44 -5.62 -18.15 7.35
N ALA A 45 -6.46 -17.69 6.43
CA ALA A 45 -7.13 -16.43 6.54
C ALA A 45 -8.65 -16.53 6.44
N PHE A 46 -9.29 -15.62 7.12
CA PHE A 46 -10.72 -15.34 7.07
C PHE A 46 -10.91 -13.87 6.74
N GLY A 47 -11.92 -13.56 5.95
CA GLY A 47 -12.37 -12.20 5.75
C GLY A 47 -13.87 -12.14 5.54
N ILE A 48 -14.51 -11.10 6.09
CA ILE A 48 -15.89 -10.76 5.78
C ILE A 48 -15.95 -9.29 5.37
N GLY A 49 -16.40 -9.03 4.15
CA GLY A 49 -16.55 -7.69 3.59
C GLY A 49 -18.00 -7.34 3.35
N PHE A 50 -18.38 -6.11 3.70
CA PHE A 50 -19.72 -5.56 3.46
C PHE A 50 -19.66 -4.41 2.46
N GLY A 51 -20.67 -4.29 1.60
CA GLY A 51 -20.87 -3.10 0.79
C GLY A 51 -21.33 -1.92 1.66
N THR A 52 -20.49 -0.92 1.84
CA THR A 52 -20.72 0.23 2.72
C THR A 52 -20.55 1.54 1.94
N PHE A 53 -21.68 2.14 1.52
CA PHE A 53 -21.74 3.28 0.62
C PHE A 53 -22.10 4.55 1.37
N PRO A 54 -21.14 5.47 1.64
CA PRO A 54 -21.43 6.74 2.30
C PRO A 54 -22.41 7.57 1.48
N SER A 55 -23.28 8.27 2.17
CA SER A 55 -24.26 9.21 1.60
C SER A 55 -24.05 10.64 2.10
N ASP A 56 -23.03 10.85 2.92
CA ASP A 56 -22.56 12.11 3.47
C ASP A 56 -21.21 11.94 4.15
N ASP A 57 -20.61 13.03 4.60
CA ASP A 57 -19.28 13.08 5.21
C ASP A 57 -19.26 12.79 6.72
N THR A 58 -20.32 12.15 7.29
CA THR A 58 -20.36 11.87 8.74
C THR A 58 -19.49 10.71 9.18
N GLY A 59 -18.83 10.00 8.28
CA GLY A 59 -17.94 8.89 8.61
C GLY A 59 -18.65 7.69 9.26
N VAL A 60 -19.95 7.52 9.01
CA VAL A 60 -20.78 6.52 9.67
C VAL A 60 -20.21 5.10 9.55
N PHE A 61 -19.58 4.75 8.43
CA PHE A 61 -19.02 3.41 8.23
C PHE A 61 -17.69 3.21 8.94
N HIS A 62 -16.86 4.23 9.07
CA HIS A 62 -15.64 4.21 9.87
C HIS A 62 -15.98 4.09 11.37
N ILE A 63 -16.95 4.87 11.84
CA ILE A 63 -17.47 4.73 13.21
C ILE A 63 -18.08 3.34 13.44
N LEU A 64 -18.77 2.76 12.46
CA LEU A 64 -19.28 1.40 12.53
C LEU A 64 -18.15 0.38 12.60
N GLU A 65 -17.09 0.54 11.81
CA GLU A 65 -15.92 -0.33 11.82
C GLU A 65 -15.33 -0.46 13.22
N HIS A 66 -15.02 0.66 13.87
CA HIS A 66 -14.53 0.70 15.25
C HIS A 66 -15.53 0.12 16.24
N SER A 67 -16.77 0.56 16.15
CA SER A 67 -17.81 0.26 17.14
C SER A 67 -18.22 -1.21 17.17
N VAL A 68 -18.27 -1.91 16.03
CA VAL A 68 -18.64 -3.33 16.01
C VAL A 68 -17.56 -4.19 16.69
N LEU A 69 -16.30 -3.77 16.65
CA LEU A 69 -15.19 -4.43 17.32
C LEU A 69 -15.04 -4.03 18.82
N ALA A 70 -15.81 -3.06 19.28
CA ALA A 70 -15.74 -2.59 20.66
C ALA A 70 -16.50 -3.47 21.67
N GLY A 71 -17.16 -4.53 21.22
CA GLY A 71 -17.89 -5.52 22.02
C GLY A 71 -19.11 -6.07 21.30
N SER A 72 -19.51 -7.28 21.65
CA SER A 72 -20.64 -7.98 21.02
C SER A 72 -21.48 -8.76 22.00
N GLU A 73 -22.62 -9.29 21.57
CA GLU A 73 -23.57 -10.00 22.44
C GLU A 73 -22.90 -11.18 23.17
N LYS A 74 -22.14 -12.00 22.48
CA LYS A 74 -21.41 -13.15 23.04
C LYS A 74 -20.16 -12.71 23.82
N TYR A 75 -19.54 -11.60 23.42
CA TYR A 75 -18.31 -11.08 24.00
C TYR A 75 -18.54 -9.66 24.52
N PRO A 76 -19.30 -9.49 25.64
CA PRO A 76 -19.71 -8.18 26.16
C PRO A 76 -18.60 -7.51 26.98
N VAL A 77 -17.44 -7.36 26.39
CA VAL A 77 -16.25 -6.78 27.02
C VAL A 77 -15.75 -5.58 26.23
N LYS A 78 -15.09 -4.65 26.92
CA LYS A 78 -14.55 -3.47 26.29
C LYS A 78 -13.35 -3.82 25.41
N SER A 79 -13.42 -3.43 24.13
CA SER A 79 -12.36 -3.60 23.14
C SER A 79 -11.82 -5.04 23.05
N PRO A 80 -12.65 -6.05 22.68
CA PRO A 80 -12.19 -7.43 22.47
C PRO A 80 -11.01 -7.48 21.49
N PHE A 81 -11.03 -6.66 20.46
CA PHE A 81 -9.97 -6.54 19.46
C PHE A 81 -8.60 -6.24 20.07
N LEU A 82 -8.48 -5.25 20.95
CA LEU A 82 -7.21 -4.93 21.62
C LEU A 82 -6.72 -6.04 22.55
N GLN A 83 -7.64 -6.86 23.08
CA GLN A 83 -7.27 -8.02 23.91
C GLN A 83 -6.78 -9.16 23.02
N LEU A 84 -7.39 -9.39 21.85
CA LEU A 84 -6.95 -10.37 20.86
C LEU A 84 -5.56 -10.06 20.32
N LEU A 85 -5.25 -8.80 20.03
CA LEU A 85 -3.91 -8.37 19.62
C LEU A 85 -2.80 -8.78 20.61
N LYS A 86 -3.15 -8.97 21.88
CA LYS A 86 -2.19 -9.35 22.94
C LYS A 86 -2.17 -10.86 23.22
N SER A 87 -3.20 -11.61 22.85
CA SER A 87 -3.40 -12.98 23.29
C SER A 87 -3.58 -13.98 22.14
N SER A 88 -3.77 -13.53 20.92
CA SER A 88 -3.90 -14.35 19.72
C SER A 88 -2.55 -14.70 19.11
N MET A 89 -2.54 -15.77 18.30
CA MET A 89 -1.42 -16.19 17.44
C MET A 89 -1.57 -15.65 16.02
N ALA A 90 -2.44 -14.67 15.82
CA ALA A 90 -2.68 -14.08 14.53
C ALA A 90 -1.39 -13.46 13.94
N SER A 91 -1.10 -13.80 12.70
CA SER A 91 -0.09 -13.14 11.88
C SER A 91 -0.60 -11.80 11.33
N PHE A 92 -1.93 -11.65 11.26
CA PHE A 92 -2.62 -10.42 10.89
C PHE A 92 -3.98 -10.33 11.59
N LEU A 93 -4.31 -9.15 12.10
CA LEU A 93 -5.59 -8.87 12.75
C LEU A 93 -5.92 -7.40 12.52
N ASN A 94 -6.99 -7.10 11.76
CA ASN A 94 -7.37 -5.72 11.44
C ASN A 94 -8.85 -5.60 11.05
N ALA A 95 -9.31 -4.36 10.86
CA ALA A 95 -10.49 -3.99 10.11
C ALA A 95 -10.13 -2.80 9.20
N MET A 96 -10.81 -2.65 8.08
CA MET A 96 -10.46 -1.67 7.06
C MET A 96 -11.71 -1.09 6.41
N THR A 97 -11.89 0.22 6.50
CA THR A 97 -12.94 0.95 5.78
C THR A 97 -12.38 1.59 4.51
N PHE A 98 -12.89 1.14 3.38
CA PHE A 98 -12.61 1.68 2.04
C PHE A 98 -13.74 2.65 1.60
N PRO A 99 -13.62 3.31 0.47
CA PRO A 99 -14.66 4.21 -0.02
C PRO A 99 -16.04 3.57 -0.25
N ASP A 100 -16.08 2.25 -0.50
CA ASP A 100 -17.30 1.53 -0.88
C ASP A 100 -17.54 0.21 -0.13
N LYS A 101 -16.60 -0.20 0.70
CA LYS A 101 -16.68 -1.45 1.47
C LYS A 101 -15.98 -1.34 2.81
N THR A 102 -16.38 -2.18 3.76
CA THR A 102 -15.64 -2.38 5.01
C THR A 102 -15.34 -3.87 5.15
N VAL A 103 -14.06 -4.21 5.35
CA VAL A 103 -13.58 -5.59 5.40
C VAL A 103 -12.97 -5.88 6.77
N TYR A 104 -13.31 -7.03 7.34
CA TYR A 104 -12.84 -7.52 8.63
C TYR A 104 -12.00 -8.79 8.41
N PRO A 105 -10.70 -8.65 8.13
CA PRO A 105 -9.84 -9.79 7.87
C PRO A 105 -8.98 -10.16 9.08
N PHE A 106 -8.64 -11.45 9.17
CA PHE A 106 -7.54 -11.93 10.01
C PHE A 106 -6.81 -13.10 9.35
N ALA A 107 -5.57 -13.37 9.79
CA ALA A 107 -4.82 -14.55 9.42
C ALA A 107 -4.10 -15.13 10.63
N THR A 108 -4.06 -16.47 10.73
CA THR A 108 -3.36 -17.21 11.78
C THR A 108 -2.98 -18.62 11.31
N PRO A 109 -1.77 -19.11 11.65
CA PRO A 109 -1.40 -20.50 11.36
C PRO A 109 -2.04 -21.51 12.32
N ASN A 110 -2.61 -21.05 13.44
CA ASN A 110 -3.15 -21.91 14.49
C ASN A 110 -4.66 -22.17 14.29
N GLU A 111 -5.05 -23.46 14.24
CA GLU A 111 -6.44 -23.88 13.97
C GLU A 111 -7.41 -23.51 15.10
N THR A 112 -6.98 -23.59 16.36
CA THR A 112 -7.81 -23.24 17.51
C THR A 112 -8.03 -21.73 17.57
N ASP A 113 -6.98 -20.97 17.30
CA ASP A 113 -7.04 -19.50 17.22
C ASP A 113 -7.96 -19.06 16.08
N PHE A 114 -7.85 -19.71 14.90
CA PHE A 114 -8.72 -19.44 13.76
C PHE A 114 -10.20 -19.57 14.11
N LYS A 115 -10.61 -20.64 14.82
CA LYS A 115 -12.00 -20.83 15.25
C LYS A 115 -12.46 -19.75 16.23
N ASN A 116 -11.60 -19.42 17.19
CA ASN A 116 -11.89 -18.36 18.16
C ASN A 116 -12.06 -17.00 17.48
N LEU A 117 -11.12 -16.64 16.61
CA LEU A 117 -11.15 -15.37 15.88
C LEU A 117 -12.36 -15.28 14.95
N MET A 118 -12.68 -16.36 14.22
CA MET A 118 -13.83 -16.42 13.33
C MET A 118 -15.14 -16.18 14.11
N ASP A 119 -15.33 -16.79 15.28
CA ASP A 119 -16.51 -16.61 16.10
C ASP A 119 -16.59 -15.18 16.68
N VAL A 120 -15.48 -14.65 17.18
CA VAL A 120 -15.43 -13.27 17.70
C VAL A 120 -15.76 -12.26 16.59
N TYR A 121 -15.15 -12.37 15.40
CA TYR A 121 -15.39 -11.46 14.29
C TYR A 121 -16.82 -11.53 13.76
N LEU A 122 -17.37 -12.74 13.58
CA LEU A 122 -18.75 -12.92 13.14
C LEU A 122 -19.74 -12.37 14.16
N ASN A 123 -19.51 -12.61 15.45
CA ASN A 123 -20.38 -12.06 16.49
C ASN A 123 -20.27 -10.54 16.58
N ALA A 124 -19.06 -9.99 16.40
CA ALA A 124 -18.83 -8.56 16.37
C ALA A 124 -19.61 -7.87 15.25
N VAL A 125 -19.52 -8.37 14.01
CA VAL A 125 -20.15 -7.72 12.86
C VAL A 125 -21.67 -7.94 12.79
N PHE A 126 -22.20 -9.06 13.31
CA PHE A 126 -23.61 -9.38 13.21
C PHE A 126 -24.43 -9.08 14.49
N CYS A 127 -23.78 -9.04 15.66
CA CYS A 127 -24.43 -8.82 16.96
C CYS A 127 -23.66 -7.83 17.84
N PRO A 128 -23.27 -6.63 17.34
CA PRO A 128 -22.46 -5.69 18.10
C PRO A 128 -23.27 -5.02 19.23
N LEU A 129 -22.61 -4.81 20.38
CA LEU A 129 -23.19 -4.06 21.50
C LEU A 129 -23.54 -2.62 21.14
N ALA A 130 -22.82 -2.01 20.23
CA ALA A 130 -23.05 -0.65 19.75
C ALA A 130 -24.48 -0.39 19.25
N MET A 131 -25.24 -1.44 18.92
CA MET A 131 -26.64 -1.30 18.49
C MET A 131 -27.64 -1.17 19.64
N VAL A 132 -27.22 -1.46 20.87
CA VAL A 132 -28.05 -1.40 22.07
C VAL A 132 -27.45 -0.54 23.17
N ASP A 133 -26.15 -0.27 23.08
CA ASP A 133 -25.40 0.60 24.00
C ASP A 133 -24.89 1.83 23.25
N LYS A 134 -25.56 2.97 23.47
CA LYS A 134 -25.17 4.26 22.88
C LYS A 134 -23.75 4.72 23.33
N GLY A 135 -23.31 4.31 24.50
CA GLY A 135 -22.00 4.68 25.03
C GLY A 135 -20.83 4.22 24.13
N VAL A 136 -20.99 3.08 23.43
CA VAL A 136 -20.01 2.61 22.45
C VAL A 136 -19.92 3.57 21.26
N PHE A 137 -21.07 4.01 20.72
CA PHE A 137 -21.10 5.00 19.64
C PHE A 137 -20.48 6.33 20.07
N GLU A 138 -20.77 6.79 21.29
CA GLU A 138 -20.23 8.06 21.81
C GLU A 138 -18.71 7.99 22.02
N GLN A 139 -18.19 6.85 22.47
CA GLN A 139 -16.76 6.64 22.66
C GLN A 139 -16.01 6.54 21.33
N GLU A 140 -16.46 5.66 20.42
CA GLU A 140 -15.76 5.40 19.16
C GLU A 140 -16.00 6.49 18.12
N GLY A 141 -17.22 7.03 18.05
CA GLY A 141 -17.58 8.05 17.07
C GLY A 141 -17.27 9.46 17.54
N TRP A 142 -18.24 10.04 18.29
CA TRP A 142 -18.10 11.39 18.82
C TRP A 142 -19.04 11.65 20.01
N HIS A 143 -18.62 12.54 20.89
CA HIS A 143 -19.43 13.09 21.99
C HIS A 143 -19.00 14.52 22.31
N ARG A 144 -19.74 15.21 23.17
CA ARG A 144 -19.33 16.49 23.75
C ARG A 144 -18.94 16.28 25.20
N ASP A 145 -17.77 16.77 25.54
CA ASP A 145 -17.26 16.84 26.90
C ASP A 145 -18.02 17.91 27.71
N GLU A 146 -17.82 17.94 29.03
CA GLU A 146 -18.49 18.90 29.94
C GLU A 146 -18.19 20.37 29.59
N ASP A 147 -17.02 20.65 29.03
CA ASP A 147 -16.61 21.98 28.57
C ASP A 147 -17.15 22.35 27.17
N GLY A 148 -17.89 21.44 26.52
CA GLY A 148 -18.49 21.61 25.19
C GLY A 148 -17.60 21.17 24.04
N THR A 149 -16.38 20.73 24.29
CA THR A 149 -15.45 20.22 23.29
C THR A 149 -16.00 18.92 22.64
N VAL A 150 -15.72 18.76 21.36
CA VAL A 150 -16.04 17.51 20.63
C VAL A 150 -14.86 16.56 20.71
N SER A 151 -15.14 15.31 21.09
CA SER A 151 -14.15 14.23 21.27
C SER A 151 -14.71 12.93 20.71
N GLY A 152 -13.87 11.94 20.49
CA GLY A 152 -14.21 10.58 20.03
C GLY A 152 -13.01 9.95 19.33
N VAL A 153 -12.94 8.62 19.29
CA VAL A 153 -11.77 7.94 18.68
C VAL A 153 -11.67 8.31 17.21
N VAL A 154 -12.72 8.04 16.42
CA VAL A 154 -12.73 8.34 14.98
C VAL A 154 -12.68 9.85 14.72
N TYR A 155 -13.38 10.66 15.52
CA TYR A 155 -13.32 12.11 15.37
C TYR A 155 -11.88 12.65 15.50
N ASN A 156 -11.15 12.23 16.54
CA ASN A 156 -9.78 12.69 16.77
C ASN A 156 -8.80 12.13 15.72
N GLU A 157 -9.00 10.89 15.29
CA GLU A 157 -8.20 10.28 14.22
C GLU A 157 -8.36 11.06 12.92
N MET A 158 -9.60 11.37 12.52
CA MET A 158 -9.87 12.10 11.29
C MET A 158 -9.41 13.55 11.32
N GLN A 159 -9.36 14.19 12.49
CA GLN A 159 -8.69 15.49 12.63
C GLN A 159 -7.22 15.43 12.21
N GLY A 160 -6.51 14.37 12.63
CA GLY A 160 -5.12 14.16 12.23
C GLY A 160 -4.99 13.76 10.76
N ALA A 161 -5.81 12.81 10.30
CA ALA A 161 -5.74 12.28 8.94
C ALA A 161 -6.01 13.34 7.85
N LEU A 162 -6.94 14.27 8.10
CA LEU A 162 -7.30 15.33 7.14
C LEU A 162 -6.49 16.62 7.30
N ALA A 163 -5.53 16.67 8.21
CA ALA A 163 -4.71 17.87 8.43
C ALA A 163 -3.66 18.08 7.32
N THR A 164 -3.33 17.04 6.55
CA THR A 164 -2.28 17.12 5.52
C THR A 164 -2.78 17.77 4.22
N PRO A 165 -1.89 18.47 3.47
CA PRO A 165 -2.23 19.03 2.15
C PRO A 165 -2.75 17.96 1.20
N ASP A 166 -2.10 16.79 1.17
CA ASP A 166 -2.44 15.66 0.29
C ASP A 166 -3.86 15.16 0.55
N ALA A 167 -4.24 14.95 1.81
CA ALA A 167 -5.59 14.49 2.16
C ALA A 167 -6.66 15.50 1.74
N GLN A 168 -6.39 16.82 1.90
CA GLN A 168 -7.30 17.87 1.46
C GLN A 168 -7.41 17.93 -0.07
N LEU A 169 -6.28 17.75 -0.78
CA LEU A 169 -6.23 17.70 -2.23
C LEU A 169 -7.04 16.50 -2.77
N GLN A 170 -6.83 15.30 -2.19
CA GLN A 170 -7.54 14.09 -2.56
C GLN A 170 -9.05 14.18 -2.30
N ASN A 171 -9.47 14.72 -1.16
CA ASN A 171 -10.88 14.95 -0.88
C ASN A 171 -11.53 15.92 -1.88
N ALA A 172 -10.82 16.98 -2.25
CA ALA A 172 -11.32 17.93 -3.24
C ALA A 172 -11.41 17.29 -4.64
N LEU A 173 -10.46 16.44 -5.00
CA LEU A 173 -10.47 15.68 -6.25
C LEU A 173 -11.65 14.71 -6.29
N SER A 174 -11.81 13.88 -5.25
CA SER A 174 -12.91 12.91 -5.14
C SER A 174 -14.28 13.59 -5.26
N ARG A 175 -14.48 14.72 -4.59
CA ARG A 175 -15.71 15.53 -4.73
C ARG A 175 -15.89 16.16 -6.13
N ALA A 176 -14.82 16.39 -6.85
CA ALA A 176 -14.88 16.93 -8.20
C ALA A 176 -15.15 15.85 -9.24
N MET A 177 -14.61 14.66 -9.07
CA MET A 177 -14.82 13.51 -9.95
C MET A 177 -16.17 12.81 -9.68
N PHE A 178 -16.56 12.68 -8.42
CA PHE A 178 -17.72 11.88 -8.00
C PHE A 178 -18.78 12.69 -7.23
N PRO A 179 -19.30 13.81 -7.77
CA PRO A 179 -20.20 14.70 -7.03
C PRO A 179 -21.53 14.08 -6.61
N ASP A 180 -22.01 13.02 -7.31
CA ASP A 180 -23.34 12.45 -7.15
C ASP A 180 -23.34 11.02 -6.59
N THR A 181 -22.17 10.46 -6.27
CA THR A 181 -22.03 9.05 -5.81
C THR A 181 -21.30 8.94 -4.48
N ALA A 182 -21.23 7.72 -3.93
CA ALA A 182 -20.55 7.44 -2.67
C ALA A 182 -19.08 7.88 -2.63
N TYR A 183 -18.40 7.82 -3.76
CA TYR A 183 -16.98 8.17 -3.86
C TYR A 183 -16.69 9.68 -3.70
N GLY A 184 -17.69 10.54 -3.79
CA GLY A 184 -17.55 11.98 -3.55
C GLY A 184 -17.53 12.37 -2.07
N PHE A 185 -17.83 11.43 -1.17
CA PHE A 185 -17.83 11.66 0.28
C PHE A 185 -16.55 11.15 0.94
N VAL A 186 -16.20 11.76 2.06
CA VAL A 186 -15.09 11.32 2.91
C VAL A 186 -15.55 10.09 3.71
N SER A 187 -15.21 8.88 3.28
CA SER A 187 -15.66 7.63 3.90
C SER A 187 -15.24 7.52 5.37
N GLY A 188 -14.04 8.01 5.71
CA GLY A 188 -13.55 8.09 7.09
C GLY A 188 -14.28 9.11 7.96
N GLY A 189 -14.91 10.12 7.35
CA GLY A 189 -15.62 11.20 8.02
C GLY A 189 -14.84 12.51 8.05
N ASP A 190 -15.54 13.61 7.76
CA ASP A 190 -15.01 14.96 7.90
C ASP A 190 -15.27 15.45 9.33
N PRO A 191 -14.27 15.88 10.11
CA PRO A 191 -14.46 16.39 11.48
C PRO A 191 -15.52 17.47 11.60
N ALA A 192 -15.70 18.31 10.57
CA ALA A 192 -16.77 19.31 10.55
C ALA A 192 -18.17 18.67 10.42
N SER A 193 -18.28 17.48 9.85
CA SER A 193 -19.54 16.78 9.56
C SER A 193 -19.85 15.64 10.55
N ILE A 194 -18.83 14.99 11.13
CA ILE A 194 -18.98 13.88 12.10
C ILE A 194 -19.99 14.22 13.22
N PRO A 195 -19.97 15.43 13.85
CA PRO A 195 -20.90 15.77 14.93
C PRO A 195 -22.38 15.89 14.50
N ALA A 196 -22.67 15.81 13.21
CA ALA A 196 -24.05 15.75 12.71
C ALA A 196 -24.62 14.33 12.68
N LEU A 197 -23.81 13.29 12.91
CA LEU A 197 -24.25 11.90 12.97
C LEU A 197 -25.01 11.64 14.27
N THR A 198 -26.30 11.28 14.16
CA THR A 198 -27.10 10.87 15.32
C THR A 198 -27.04 9.36 15.52
N TYR A 199 -27.25 8.90 16.76
CA TYR A 199 -27.27 7.47 17.07
C TYR A 199 -28.38 6.72 16.30
N GLU A 200 -29.55 7.35 16.10
CA GLU A 200 -30.65 6.76 15.33
C GLU A 200 -30.29 6.55 13.85
N LYS A 201 -29.56 7.51 13.25
CA LYS A 201 -29.04 7.36 11.88
C LYS A 201 -28.00 6.26 11.82
N TYR A 202 -27.06 6.24 12.76
CA TYR A 202 -26.03 5.22 12.89
C TYR A 202 -26.62 3.80 12.96
N VAL A 203 -27.57 3.53 13.86
CA VAL A 203 -28.25 2.22 13.97
C VAL A 203 -29.01 1.86 12.70
N ARG A 204 -29.67 2.84 12.04
CA ARG A 204 -30.40 2.61 10.79
C ARG A 204 -29.47 2.23 9.65
N VAL A 205 -28.30 2.87 9.54
CA VAL A 205 -27.29 2.58 8.53
C VAL A 205 -26.70 1.18 8.75
N TYR A 206 -26.34 0.83 9.98
CA TYR A 206 -25.89 -0.51 10.32
C TYR A 206 -26.89 -1.57 9.84
N ARG A 207 -28.17 -1.48 10.25
CA ARG A 207 -29.22 -2.45 9.89
C ARG A 207 -29.44 -2.59 8.39
N ARG A 208 -29.12 -1.56 7.62
CA ARG A 208 -29.24 -1.57 6.16
C ARG A 208 -28.05 -2.22 5.46
N HIS A 209 -26.85 -2.04 5.98
CA HIS A 209 -25.62 -2.44 5.29
C HIS A 209 -24.97 -3.70 5.85
N TYR A 210 -25.09 -3.98 7.15
CA TYR A 210 -24.53 -5.17 7.80
C TYR A 210 -25.52 -6.34 7.79
N SER A 211 -26.01 -6.67 6.60
CA SER A 211 -26.89 -7.83 6.37
C SER A 211 -26.12 -8.93 5.64
N ALA A 212 -26.48 -10.18 5.90
CA ALA A 212 -25.75 -11.33 5.33
C ALA A 212 -25.83 -11.40 3.80
N ASP A 213 -26.89 -10.90 3.16
CA ASP A 213 -26.99 -10.79 1.70
C ASP A 213 -26.19 -9.62 1.11
N ASN A 214 -25.64 -8.76 1.95
CA ASN A 214 -24.73 -7.67 1.56
C ASN A 214 -23.31 -7.93 2.04
N CYS A 215 -22.87 -9.20 2.14
CA CYS A 215 -21.51 -9.55 2.49
C CYS A 215 -20.90 -10.58 1.56
N CYS A 216 -19.56 -10.57 1.49
CA CYS A 216 -18.72 -11.60 0.90
C CYS A 216 -17.81 -12.16 2.00
N ILE A 217 -17.85 -13.48 2.17
CA ILE A 217 -17.01 -14.20 3.14
C ILE A 217 -15.94 -14.97 2.38
N THR A 218 -14.69 -14.85 2.81
CA THR A 218 -13.56 -15.60 2.24
C THR A 218 -12.95 -16.51 3.30
N LEU A 219 -12.73 -17.78 2.93
CA LEU A 219 -11.97 -18.77 3.68
C LEU A 219 -10.77 -19.19 2.83
N TYR A 220 -9.55 -18.97 3.32
CA TYR A 220 -8.31 -19.21 2.60
C TYR A 220 -7.37 -20.13 3.38
N GLY A 221 -6.71 -21.04 2.66
CA GLY A 221 -5.62 -21.85 3.19
C GLY A 221 -5.99 -23.29 3.49
N LYS A 222 -5.06 -23.98 4.16
CA LYS A 222 -5.17 -25.41 4.48
C LYS A 222 -6.05 -25.64 5.71
N MET A 223 -7.33 -25.90 5.51
CA MET A 223 -8.28 -26.16 6.58
C MET A 223 -9.42 -27.10 6.13
N ASP A 224 -10.23 -27.60 7.09
CA ASP A 224 -11.48 -28.29 6.77
C ASP A 224 -12.57 -27.25 6.41
N MET A 225 -12.73 -26.99 5.11
CA MET A 225 -13.72 -26.03 4.62
C MET A 225 -15.17 -26.43 4.97
N ALA A 226 -15.47 -27.74 5.01
CA ALA A 226 -16.81 -28.23 5.33
C ALA A 226 -17.18 -27.93 6.80
N GLU A 227 -16.24 -28.09 7.72
CA GLU A 227 -16.41 -27.72 9.13
C GLU A 227 -16.70 -26.21 9.28
N LYS A 228 -15.92 -25.37 8.58
CA LYS A 228 -16.08 -23.91 8.66
C LYS A 228 -17.42 -23.44 8.06
N LEU A 229 -17.82 -24.04 6.94
CA LEU A 229 -19.11 -23.74 6.32
C LEU A 229 -20.29 -24.18 7.20
N ALA A 230 -20.20 -25.35 7.84
CA ALA A 230 -21.21 -25.80 8.80
C ALA A 230 -21.33 -24.83 10.00
N PHE A 231 -20.18 -24.36 10.52
CA PHE A 231 -20.17 -23.37 11.59
C PHE A 231 -20.83 -22.04 11.16
N LEU A 232 -20.51 -21.52 9.97
CA LEU A 232 -21.12 -20.31 9.41
C LEU A 232 -22.63 -20.46 9.27
N ASP A 233 -23.11 -21.58 8.73
CA ASP A 233 -24.51 -21.86 8.54
C ASP A 233 -25.26 -21.94 9.88
N GLU A 234 -24.83 -22.86 10.78
CA GLU A 234 -25.52 -23.18 12.02
C GLU A 234 -25.52 -22.03 13.04
N GLN A 235 -24.40 -21.33 13.16
CA GLN A 235 -24.25 -20.29 14.18
C GLN A 235 -24.79 -18.92 13.74
N TYR A 236 -24.70 -18.60 12.45
CA TYR A 236 -25.00 -17.24 11.96
C TYR A 236 -25.96 -17.21 10.77
N LEU A 237 -25.60 -17.73 9.59
CA LEU A 237 -26.25 -17.39 8.33
C LEU A 237 -27.68 -17.94 8.20
N SER A 238 -27.99 -19.12 8.73
CA SER A 238 -29.35 -19.67 8.70
C SER A 238 -30.38 -18.90 9.54
N ARG A 239 -29.89 -18.00 10.41
CA ARG A 239 -30.76 -17.12 11.24
C ARG A 239 -30.98 -15.75 10.62
N MET A 240 -30.36 -15.47 9.48
CA MET A 240 -30.33 -14.16 8.80
C MET A 240 -30.95 -14.26 7.40
N PRO A 241 -32.30 -14.13 7.27
CA PRO A 241 -32.92 -14.16 5.94
C PRO A 241 -32.49 -12.97 5.09
N LYS A 242 -32.59 -13.12 3.76
CA LYS A 242 -32.31 -12.04 2.82
C LYS A 242 -33.07 -10.77 3.14
N SER A 243 -32.42 -9.64 3.04
CA SER A 243 -33.05 -8.32 3.20
C SER A 243 -34.00 -8.01 2.03
N ALA A 244 -34.99 -7.13 2.25
CA ALA A 244 -35.92 -6.73 1.20
C ALA A 244 -35.26 -5.86 0.12
N SER A 245 -34.17 -5.17 0.42
CA SER A 245 -33.43 -4.33 -0.52
C SER A 245 -31.95 -4.23 -0.14
N ARG A 246 -31.08 -4.84 -0.94
CA ARG A 246 -29.63 -4.70 -0.83
C ARG A 246 -29.20 -3.31 -1.33
N PRO A 247 -28.33 -2.59 -0.61
CA PRO A 247 -27.68 -1.39 -1.14
C PRO A 247 -26.94 -1.65 -2.45
N ARG A 248 -26.85 -0.65 -3.32
CA ARG A 248 -26.12 -0.76 -4.60
C ARG A 248 -25.31 0.49 -4.84
N LEU A 249 -24.12 0.31 -5.40
CA LEU A 249 -23.31 1.40 -5.97
C LEU A 249 -23.99 1.93 -7.24
N THR A 250 -23.77 3.21 -7.49
CA THR A 250 -24.18 3.89 -8.73
C THR A 250 -22.96 4.39 -9.46
N VAL A 251 -23.00 4.33 -10.79
CA VAL A 251 -21.97 4.88 -11.65
C VAL A 251 -22.17 6.39 -11.74
N GLN A 252 -21.06 7.14 -11.65
CA GLN A 252 -21.02 8.59 -11.86
C GLN A 252 -20.92 8.90 -13.36
N ASP A 253 -21.65 9.91 -13.83
CA ASP A 253 -21.39 10.49 -15.14
C ASP A 253 -20.01 11.15 -15.14
N GLU A 254 -19.14 10.80 -16.08
CA GLU A 254 -17.75 11.26 -16.11
C GLU A 254 -17.66 12.78 -16.14
N GLN A 255 -16.89 13.32 -15.22
CA GLN A 255 -16.61 14.75 -15.12
C GLN A 255 -15.41 15.08 -16.00
N VAL A 256 -15.59 15.98 -16.98
CA VAL A 256 -14.55 16.33 -17.96
C VAL A 256 -14.29 17.84 -17.92
N GLY A 257 -13.01 18.23 -17.82
CA GLY A 257 -12.60 19.62 -17.87
C GLY A 257 -13.02 20.47 -16.65
N VAL A 258 -13.36 19.82 -15.54
CA VAL A 258 -13.64 20.51 -14.27
C VAL A 258 -12.33 21.09 -13.73
N LYS A 259 -12.33 22.39 -13.39
CA LYS A 259 -11.17 23.06 -12.80
C LYS A 259 -11.56 23.80 -11.53
N ARG A 260 -10.79 23.59 -10.44
CA ARG A 260 -10.99 24.24 -9.14
C ARG A 260 -9.66 24.66 -8.53
N ASN A 261 -9.67 25.79 -7.82
CA ASN A 261 -8.60 26.19 -6.93
C ASN A 261 -9.10 26.06 -5.49
N ILE A 262 -8.27 25.48 -4.63
CA ILE A 262 -8.55 25.29 -3.20
C ILE A 262 -7.41 25.86 -2.35
N PRO A 263 -7.70 26.41 -1.15
CA PRO A 263 -6.65 26.79 -0.23
C PRO A 263 -6.10 25.56 0.51
N TYR A 264 -4.82 25.60 0.84
CA TYR A 264 -4.21 24.81 1.90
C TYR A 264 -3.74 25.77 2.99
N TYR A 265 -4.22 25.58 4.21
CA TYR A 265 -3.92 26.50 5.30
C TYR A 265 -2.64 26.11 6.03
N THR A 266 -1.64 26.99 6.00
CA THR A 266 -0.35 26.84 6.66
C THR A 266 0.07 28.15 7.35
N GLU A 267 0.83 28.07 8.46
CA GLU A 267 1.29 29.24 9.20
C GLU A 267 2.30 30.08 8.42
N LYS A 268 3.04 29.46 7.51
CA LYS A 268 4.04 30.10 6.64
C LYS A 268 3.87 29.63 5.21
N PRO A 269 2.96 30.25 4.42
CA PRO A 269 2.79 29.88 3.04
C PRO A 269 4.00 30.31 2.20
N GLU A 270 4.67 29.34 1.57
CA GLU A 270 5.75 29.59 0.60
C GLU A 270 5.20 29.50 -0.83
N PRO A 271 5.69 30.34 -1.77
CA PRO A 271 5.14 30.41 -3.12
C PRO A 271 5.29 29.13 -3.94
N ASP A 272 6.27 28.27 -3.61
CA ASP A 272 6.63 27.02 -4.29
C ASP A 272 6.07 25.78 -3.59
N GLU A 273 5.12 25.94 -2.69
CA GLU A 273 4.39 24.83 -2.03
C GLU A 273 3.03 24.53 -2.68
N ALA A 274 2.69 25.14 -3.80
CA ALA A 274 1.46 24.83 -4.51
C ALA A 274 1.54 23.44 -5.16
N GLN A 275 0.39 22.77 -5.26
CA GLN A 275 0.25 21.47 -5.89
C GLN A 275 -0.86 21.51 -6.94
N CYS A 276 -0.75 20.65 -7.98
CA CYS A 276 -1.80 20.45 -8.96
C CYS A 276 -2.03 18.97 -9.20
N VAL A 277 -3.26 18.50 -9.04
CA VAL A 277 -3.65 17.16 -9.47
C VAL A 277 -4.49 17.23 -10.74
N LEU A 278 -4.15 16.38 -11.69
CA LEU A 278 -4.92 16.10 -12.91
C LEU A 278 -5.40 14.66 -12.83
N ALA A 279 -6.70 14.43 -13.05
CA ALA A 279 -7.25 13.09 -12.99
C ALA A 279 -8.17 12.75 -14.17
N TRP A 280 -8.20 11.46 -14.52
CA TRP A 280 -9.01 10.86 -15.58
C TRP A 280 -9.63 9.56 -15.11
N TYR A 281 -10.79 9.21 -15.68
CA TYR A 281 -11.33 7.85 -15.56
C TYR A 281 -10.62 6.93 -16.54
N THR A 282 -10.34 5.70 -16.14
CA THR A 282 -9.62 4.74 -16.97
C THR A 282 -10.54 3.71 -17.65
N GLY A 283 -11.83 3.77 -17.34
CA GLY A 283 -12.85 2.87 -17.89
C GLY A 283 -13.63 2.13 -16.80
N ALA A 284 -14.21 0.99 -17.13
CA ALA A 284 -14.98 0.19 -16.19
C ALA A 284 -14.08 -0.74 -15.36
N PHE A 285 -14.40 -0.91 -14.07
CA PHE A 285 -13.73 -1.88 -13.20
C PHE A 285 -13.71 -3.30 -13.80
N SER A 286 -14.81 -3.73 -14.44
CA SER A 286 -14.94 -5.07 -14.99
C SER A 286 -14.02 -5.37 -16.18
N ASP A 287 -13.47 -4.34 -16.82
CA ASP A 287 -12.47 -4.49 -17.89
C ASP A 287 -11.07 -4.64 -17.31
N ARG A 288 -10.81 -5.79 -16.65
CA ARG A 288 -9.55 -6.07 -15.94
C ARG A 288 -8.32 -6.04 -16.86
N GLU A 289 -8.49 -6.44 -18.09
CA GLU A 289 -7.41 -6.39 -19.08
C GLU A 289 -6.99 -4.95 -19.38
N ARG A 290 -7.97 -4.05 -19.56
CA ARG A 290 -7.69 -2.62 -19.74
C ARG A 290 -7.03 -2.03 -18.49
N GLN A 291 -7.52 -2.34 -17.27
CA GLN A 291 -6.96 -1.78 -16.04
C GLN A 291 -5.52 -2.24 -15.84
N LEU A 292 -5.20 -3.53 -16.02
CA LEU A 292 -3.83 -4.02 -15.97
C LEU A 292 -2.96 -3.40 -17.08
N GLY A 293 -3.52 -3.18 -18.28
CA GLY A 293 -2.84 -2.47 -19.35
C GLY A 293 -2.53 -1.02 -19.02
N VAL A 294 -3.42 -0.34 -18.30
CA VAL A 294 -3.17 1.03 -17.76
C VAL A 294 -2.03 1.01 -16.76
N GLU A 295 -2.02 0.09 -15.81
CA GLU A 295 -0.95 -0.06 -14.82
C GLU A 295 0.42 -0.22 -15.49
N ILE A 296 0.53 -1.15 -16.46
CA ILE A 296 1.76 -1.38 -17.23
C ILE A 296 2.18 -0.13 -18.02
N LEU A 297 1.22 0.56 -18.65
CA LEU A 297 1.48 1.79 -19.40
C LEU A 297 2.00 2.91 -18.51
N LEU A 298 1.42 3.07 -17.32
CA LEU A 298 1.83 4.11 -16.36
C LEU A 298 3.22 3.82 -15.80
N ASP A 299 3.53 2.56 -15.46
CA ASP A 299 4.87 2.17 -15.03
C ASP A 299 5.88 2.45 -16.15
N ALA A 300 5.62 2.05 -17.38
CA ALA A 300 6.49 2.30 -18.53
C ALA A 300 6.77 3.79 -18.77
N LEU A 301 5.78 4.65 -18.60
CA LEU A 301 5.86 6.07 -18.96
C LEU A 301 6.21 7.00 -17.80
N LEU A 302 5.97 6.58 -16.54
CA LEU A 302 6.02 7.42 -15.34
C LEU A 302 6.73 6.76 -14.14
N GLY A 303 7.02 5.45 -14.21
CA GLY A 303 7.54 4.67 -13.07
C GLY A 303 8.93 5.10 -12.56
N THR A 304 9.72 5.77 -13.40
CA THR A 304 11.04 6.31 -13.03
C THR A 304 11.21 7.74 -13.54
N ASN A 305 12.17 8.49 -13.00
CA ASN A 305 12.48 9.86 -13.47
C ASN A 305 12.95 9.90 -14.93
N GLN A 306 13.47 8.79 -15.48
CA GLN A 306 13.89 8.65 -16.88
C GLN A 306 12.77 8.12 -17.78
N ALA A 307 11.66 7.68 -17.21
CA ALA A 307 10.51 7.24 -18.00
C ALA A 307 10.01 8.38 -18.91
N PRO A 308 9.65 8.09 -20.17
CA PRO A 308 9.53 9.12 -21.22
C PRO A 308 8.58 10.27 -20.89
N LEU A 309 7.46 10.00 -20.25
CA LEU A 309 6.49 11.03 -19.88
C LEU A 309 6.97 11.83 -18.66
N LYS A 310 7.47 11.14 -17.62
CA LYS A 310 7.99 11.81 -16.42
C LYS A 310 9.21 12.68 -16.75
N ALA A 311 10.15 12.18 -17.52
CA ALA A 311 11.33 12.93 -17.95
C ALA A 311 10.94 14.19 -18.74
N ALA A 312 10.04 14.08 -19.72
CA ALA A 312 9.58 15.22 -20.50
C ALA A 312 8.88 16.29 -19.65
N LEU A 313 8.12 15.86 -18.61
CA LEU A 313 7.44 16.78 -17.69
C LEU A 313 8.42 17.43 -16.71
N LEU A 314 9.43 16.71 -16.21
CA LEU A 314 10.48 17.28 -15.34
C LEU A 314 11.34 18.30 -16.08
N GLU A 315 11.60 18.13 -17.38
CA GLU A 315 12.30 19.10 -18.22
C GLU A 315 11.57 20.45 -18.33
N GLU A 316 10.24 20.48 -18.23
CA GLU A 316 9.45 21.72 -18.23
C GLU A 316 9.66 22.58 -16.96
N LYS A 317 10.24 22.02 -15.90
CA LYS A 317 10.57 22.68 -14.61
C LYS A 317 9.38 23.42 -13.98
N LEU A 318 8.20 22.82 -14.02
CA LEU A 318 6.97 23.41 -13.46
C LEU A 318 6.87 23.22 -11.93
N GLY A 319 7.55 22.23 -11.39
CA GLY A 319 7.61 21.88 -9.98
C GLY A 319 8.83 21.03 -9.67
N ALA A 320 8.90 20.53 -8.43
CA ALA A 320 10.02 19.72 -7.94
C ALA A 320 9.88 18.25 -8.34
N ASP A 321 8.64 17.69 -8.35
CA ASP A 321 8.38 16.30 -8.70
C ASP A 321 6.98 16.10 -9.27
N ILE A 322 6.76 14.92 -9.86
CA ILE A 322 5.48 14.46 -10.40
C ILE A 322 5.23 13.05 -9.89
N ASP A 323 4.17 12.91 -9.11
CA ASP A 323 3.68 11.60 -8.65
C ASP A 323 2.59 11.08 -9.59
N VAL A 324 2.49 9.77 -9.69
CA VAL A 324 1.43 9.07 -10.39
C VAL A 324 0.61 8.26 -9.39
N GLY A 325 -0.71 8.39 -9.45
CA GLY A 325 -1.67 7.55 -8.72
C GLY A 325 -2.54 6.77 -9.69
N PHE A 326 -2.79 5.52 -9.40
CA PHE A 326 -3.74 4.68 -10.11
C PHE A 326 -4.56 3.90 -9.10
N ASP A 327 -5.87 4.13 -9.10
CA ASP A 327 -6.82 3.40 -8.23
C ASP A 327 -7.78 2.59 -9.11
N ASP A 328 -7.55 1.28 -9.16
CA ASP A 328 -8.39 0.30 -9.84
C ASP A 328 -9.29 -0.49 -8.88
N SER A 329 -9.36 -0.10 -7.61
CA SER A 329 -10.11 -0.77 -6.55
C SER A 329 -11.56 -0.29 -6.42
N THR A 330 -11.93 0.78 -7.13
CA THR A 330 -13.26 1.39 -7.16
C THR A 330 -14.06 0.98 -8.39
N LEU A 331 -15.39 1.19 -8.38
CA LEU A 331 -16.28 0.83 -9.49
C LEU A 331 -15.91 1.55 -10.80
N GLN A 332 -15.35 2.75 -10.69
CA GLN A 332 -14.82 3.55 -11.79
C GLN A 332 -13.37 3.93 -11.48
N PRO A 333 -12.42 3.12 -11.94
CA PRO A 333 -11.00 3.35 -11.74
C PRO A 333 -10.51 4.69 -12.27
N THR A 334 -9.52 5.27 -11.60
CA THR A 334 -8.97 6.59 -11.89
C THR A 334 -7.46 6.60 -12.00
N LEU A 335 -6.97 7.48 -12.85
CA LEU A 335 -5.56 7.85 -12.99
C LEU A 335 -5.36 9.27 -12.52
N GLU A 336 -4.30 9.52 -11.77
CA GLU A 336 -3.93 10.83 -11.24
C GLU A 336 -2.47 11.16 -11.55
N LEU A 337 -2.22 12.42 -11.91
CA LEU A 337 -0.88 13.00 -11.97
C LEU A 337 -0.80 14.18 -11.02
N VAL A 338 0.11 14.16 -10.06
CA VAL A 338 0.26 15.20 -9.03
C VAL A 338 1.57 15.94 -9.23
N LEU A 339 1.52 17.19 -9.63
CA LEU A 339 2.67 18.09 -9.64
C LEU A 339 2.89 18.66 -8.25
N ARG A 340 4.10 18.53 -7.73
CA ARG A 340 4.51 18.97 -6.40
C ARG A 340 5.57 20.05 -6.44
N GLY A 341 5.62 20.88 -5.39
CA GLY A 341 6.64 21.90 -5.26
C GLY A 341 6.56 22.94 -6.40
N ALA A 342 5.35 23.38 -6.71
CA ALA A 342 5.05 24.30 -7.80
C ALA A 342 4.66 25.69 -7.30
N THR A 343 4.78 26.71 -8.15
CA THR A 343 4.08 27.97 -7.93
C THR A 343 2.64 27.89 -8.49
N GLU A 344 1.73 28.73 -8.02
CA GLU A 344 0.36 28.77 -8.56
C GLU A 344 0.36 28.99 -10.09
N GLU A 345 1.27 29.82 -10.60
CA GLU A 345 1.41 30.07 -12.03
C GLU A 345 1.88 28.85 -12.80
N SER A 346 2.88 28.12 -12.29
CA SER A 346 3.40 26.91 -12.95
C SER A 346 2.42 25.74 -12.85
N ALA A 347 1.72 25.59 -11.72
CA ALA A 347 0.62 24.64 -11.54
C ALA A 347 -0.45 24.80 -12.60
N GLY A 348 -0.83 26.06 -12.92
CA GLY A 348 -1.80 26.36 -13.99
C GLY A 348 -1.38 26.00 -15.41
N LYS A 349 -0.09 25.68 -15.64
CA LYS A 349 0.46 25.22 -16.94
C LYS A 349 0.54 23.70 -17.07
N PHE A 350 0.34 22.97 -15.97
CA PHE A 350 0.61 21.53 -15.91
C PHE A 350 -0.23 20.71 -16.91
N ALA A 351 -1.53 20.95 -17.00
CA ALA A 351 -2.41 20.26 -17.96
C ALA A 351 -1.97 20.44 -19.42
N ALA A 352 -1.46 21.61 -19.77
CA ALA A 352 -0.94 21.89 -21.12
C ALA A 352 0.38 21.16 -21.36
N ALA A 353 1.27 21.08 -20.36
CA ALA A 353 2.52 20.35 -20.42
C ALA A 353 2.29 18.86 -20.60
N VAL A 354 1.37 18.24 -19.83
CA VAL A 354 0.99 16.83 -19.98
C VAL A 354 0.48 16.55 -21.40
N ARG A 355 -0.44 17.36 -21.91
CA ARG A 355 -0.97 17.19 -23.28
C ARG A 355 0.13 17.28 -24.33
N LYS A 356 1.06 18.21 -24.20
CA LYS A 356 2.22 18.36 -25.11
C LYS A 356 3.13 17.12 -25.05
N ALA A 357 3.48 16.66 -23.86
CA ALA A 357 4.36 15.51 -23.66
C ALA A 357 3.74 14.22 -24.20
N VAL A 358 2.46 13.96 -23.89
CA VAL A 358 1.70 12.81 -24.44
C VAL A 358 1.64 12.87 -25.97
N GLY A 359 1.37 14.06 -26.54
CA GLY A 359 1.39 14.25 -28.00
C GLY A 359 2.73 13.90 -28.61
N GLY A 360 3.83 14.31 -28.01
CA GLY A 360 5.18 13.99 -28.48
C GLY A 360 5.54 12.50 -28.39
N ILE A 361 5.00 11.79 -27.38
CA ILE A 361 5.15 10.32 -27.27
C ILE A 361 4.33 9.63 -28.35
N LEU A 362 3.10 10.03 -28.58
CA LEU A 362 2.21 9.45 -29.61
C LEU A 362 2.76 9.63 -31.04
N GLU A 363 3.46 10.72 -31.31
CA GLU A 363 4.13 10.96 -32.60
C GLU A 363 5.31 10.01 -32.85
N LYS A 364 6.05 9.66 -31.80
CA LYS A 364 7.23 8.78 -31.87
C LYS A 364 6.85 7.30 -31.72
N GLY A 365 5.73 7.00 -31.08
CA GLY A 365 5.37 5.68 -30.58
C GLY A 365 6.09 5.35 -29.27
N ILE A 366 5.48 4.47 -28.46
CA ILE A 366 6.10 3.94 -27.23
C ILE A 366 7.02 2.80 -27.62
N PRO A 367 8.30 2.77 -27.18
CA PRO A 367 9.20 1.65 -27.48
C PRO A 367 8.66 0.33 -26.92
N GLU A 368 8.58 -0.71 -27.76
CA GLU A 368 8.08 -2.03 -27.35
C GLU A 368 8.89 -2.65 -26.22
N GLU A 369 10.21 -2.44 -26.23
CA GLU A 369 11.12 -2.92 -25.19
C GLU A 369 10.79 -2.34 -23.80
N LEU A 370 10.38 -1.08 -23.75
CA LEU A 370 10.00 -0.40 -22.50
C LEU A 370 8.68 -0.98 -21.96
N LEU A 371 7.69 -1.18 -22.82
CA LEU A 371 6.41 -1.81 -22.44
C LEU A 371 6.60 -3.26 -22.01
N MET A 372 7.47 -4.01 -22.69
CA MET A 372 7.80 -5.38 -22.31
C MET A 372 8.49 -5.46 -20.97
N ALA A 373 9.39 -4.52 -20.66
CA ALA A 373 10.05 -4.42 -19.36
C ALA A 373 9.05 -4.20 -18.24
N SER A 374 8.14 -3.22 -18.37
CA SER A 374 7.08 -2.95 -17.41
C SER A 374 6.11 -4.12 -17.26
N LEU A 375 5.72 -4.76 -18.37
CA LEU A 375 4.84 -5.93 -18.33
C LEU A 375 5.49 -7.08 -17.56
N ASN A 376 6.79 -7.35 -17.78
CA ASN A 376 7.52 -8.39 -17.06
C ASN A 376 7.66 -8.05 -15.56
N SER A 377 7.96 -6.80 -15.23
CA SER A 377 8.07 -6.31 -13.85
C SER A 377 6.73 -6.44 -13.11
N THR A 378 5.63 -6.01 -13.71
CA THR A 378 4.28 -6.11 -13.14
C THR A 378 3.85 -7.58 -12.96
N GLU A 379 4.11 -8.45 -13.96
CA GLU A 379 3.84 -9.89 -13.84
C GLU A 379 4.65 -10.51 -12.70
N PHE A 380 5.94 -10.17 -12.58
CA PHE A 380 6.77 -10.65 -11.50
C PHE A 380 6.26 -10.18 -10.13
N ALA A 381 5.93 -8.90 -9.98
CA ALA A 381 5.39 -8.34 -8.75
C ALA A 381 4.06 -9.03 -8.34
N SER A 382 3.21 -9.38 -9.31
CA SER A 382 1.96 -10.12 -9.04
C SER A 382 2.19 -11.53 -8.51
N LEU A 383 3.32 -12.15 -8.87
CA LEU A 383 3.71 -13.49 -8.40
C LEU A 383 4.45 -13.46 -7.06
N GLU A 384 5.24 -12.40 -6.82
CA GLU A 384 6.09 -12.31 -5.62
C GLU A 384 5.29 -12.00 -4.35
N ARG A 385 4.19 -11.28 -4.45
CA ARG A 385 3.31 -10.82 -3.37
C ARG A 385 4.08 -10.30 -2.15
N PRO A 386 4.21 -8.99 -1.96
CA PRO A 386 5.00 -8.41 -0.87
C PRO A 386 4.46 -8.84 0.50
N GLY A 387 5.30 -9.52 1.30
CA GLY A 387 4.95 -10.22 2.53
C GLY A 387 4.55 -9.35 3.73
N SER A 388 4.19 -8.09 3.55
CA SER A 388 3.70 -7.21 4.63
C SER A 388 2.27 -7.55 5.06
N ILE A 389 1.44 -8.07 4.14
CA ILE A 389 0.07 -8.53 4.38
C ILE A 389 -0.02 -10.00 3.93
N PRO A 390 -0.56 -10.92 4.74
CA PRO A 390 -0.73 -12.32 4.33
C PRO A 390 -1.58 -12.47 3.07
N ASP A 391 -1.21 -13.39 2.19
CA ASP A 391 -1.88 -13.61 0.89
C ASP A 391 -3.38 -13.81 1.01
N GLY A 392 -3.82 -14.61 1.97
CA GLY A 392 -5.25 -14.85 2.18
C GLY A 392 -6.02 -13.61 2.66
N VAL A 393 -5.35 -12.63 3.29
CA VAL A 393 -5.96 -11.34 3.64
C VAL A 393 -6.13 -10.48 2.40
N LEU A 394 -5.11 -10.41 1.53
CA LEU A 394 -5.23 -9.71 0.25
C LEU A 394 -6.32 -10.33 -0.63
N ASP A 395 -6.39 -11.66 -0.67
CA ASP A 395 -7.42 -12.37 -1.42
C ASP A 395 -8.83 -12.08 -0.85
N ALA A 396 -8.99 -11.93 0.45
CA ALA A 396 -10.27 -11.56 1.06
C ALA A 396 -10.71 -10.12 0.70
N ILE A 397 -9.76 -9.18 0.62
CA ILE A 397 -10.02 -7.81 0.15
C ILE A 397 -10.39 -7.83 -1.34
N ASN A 398 -9.61 -8.52 -2.17
CA ASN A 398 -9.84 -8.67 -3.60
C ASN A 398 -11.18 -9.36 -3.90
N ALA A 399 -11.51 -10.42 -3.15
CA ALA A 399 -12.78 -11.13 -3.27
C ALA A 399 -13.97 -10.21 -2.95
N SER A 400 -13.86 -9.41 -1.88
CA SER A 400 -14.87 -8.44 -1.51
C SER A 400 -15.05 -7.38 -2.60
N THR A 401 -13.97 -6.92 -3.22
CA THR A 401 -13.96 -5.92 -4.30
C THR A 401 -14.59 -6.49 -5.58
N GLY A 402 -14.14 -7.65 -6.04
CA GLY A 402 -14.68 -8.32 -7.23
C GLY A 402 -16.18 -8.63 -7.09
N TRP A 403 -16.57 -9.20 -5.93
CA TRP A 403 -17.97 -9.48 -5.64
C TRP A 403 -18.83 -8.21 -5.59
N LEU A 404 -18.33 -7.14 -4.97
CA LEU A 404 -19.08 -5.89 -4.82
C LEU A 404 -19.42 -5.27 -6.18
N HIS A 405 -18.43 -5.21 -7.07
CA HIS A 405 -18.54 -4.49 -8.34
C HIS A 405 -19.13 -5.35 -9.47
N THR A 406 -18.94 -6.68 -9.46
CA THR A 406 -19.35 -7.55 -10.55
C THR A 406 -20.24 -8.71 -10.14
N GLY A 407 -20.26 -9.05 -8.84
CA GLY A 407 -20.88 -10.27 -8.32
C GLY A 407 -19.97 -11.49 -8.32
N ASP A 408 -18.76 -11.42 -8.89
CA ASP A 408 -17.78 -12.51 -8.90
C ASP A 408 -16.63 -12.26 -7.91
N PRO A 409 -16.56 -12.97 -6.78
CA PRO A 409 -15.48 -12.83 -5.81
C PRO A 409 -14.14 -13.39 -6.29
N ALA A 410 -14.10 -14.18 -7.37
CA ALA A 410 -12.88 -14.77 -7.92
C ALA A 410 -12.21 -13.89 -8.99
N LEU A 411 -12.88 -12.83 -9.45
CA LEU A 411 -12.47 -12.03 -10.60
C LEU A 411 -11.02 -11.53 -10.54
N LEU A 412 -10.60 -11.01 -9.38
CA LEU A 412 -9.25 -10.43 -9.20
C LEU A 412 -8.16 -11.46 -8.88
N LEU A 413 -8.52 -12.74 -8.78
CA LEU A 413 -7.56 -13.82 -8.47
C LEU A 413 -6.99 -14.49 -9.72
N HIS A 414 -7.42 -14.09 -10.91
CA HIS A 414 -6.98 -14.60 -12.21
C HIS A 414 -6.21 -13.53 -12.98
N THR A 415 -4.89 -13.65 -13.06
CA THR A 415 -4.01 -12.66 -13.72
C THR A 415 -3.25 -13.23 -14.91
N ASN A 416 -2.90 -14.52 -14.92
CA ASN A 416 -2.05 -15.13 -15.95
C ASN A 416 -2.58 -14.95 -17.37
N ALA A 417 -3.89 -15.14 -17.57
CA ALA A 417 -4.52 -14.98 -18.88
C ALA A 417 -4.48 -13.51 -19.37
N LEU A 418 -4.55 -12.56 -18.44
CA LEU A 418 -4.48 -11.12 -18.74
C LEU A 418 -3.08 -10.76 -19.25
N PHE A 419 -2.02 -11.21 -18.56
CA PHE A 419 -0.64 -10.99 -19.00
C PHE A 419 -0.36 -11.61 -20.35
N ALA A 420 -0.84 -12.84 -20.62
CA ALA A 420 -0.68 -13.47 -21.92
C ALA A 420 -1.35 -12.66 -23.05
N SER A 421 -2.57 -12.19 -22.83
CA SER A 421 -3.29 -11.35 -23.78
C SER A 421 -2.61 -9.99 -23.99
N LEU A 422 -2.11 -9.36 -22.93
CA LEU A 422 -1.42 -8.06 -23.04
C LEU A 422 -0.09 -8.17 -23.79
N ARG A 423 0.62 -9.31 -23.74
CA ARG A 423 1.79 -9.57 -24.59
C ARG A 423 1.42 -9.58 -26.08
N GLU A 424 0.32 -10.24 -26.47
CA GLU A 424 -0.16 -10.23 -27.84
C GLU A 424 -0.58 -8.82 -28.29
N LYS A 425 -1.26 -8.07 -27.42
CA LYS A 425 -1.69 -6.69 -27.69
C LYS A 425 -0.53 -5.71 -27.81
N LEU A 426 0.58 -5.95 -27.12
CA LEU A 426 1.80 -5.15 -27.21
C LEU A 426 2.33 -5.19 -28.64
N GLU A 427 2.46 -6.37 -29.25
CA GLU A 427 2.89 -6.56 -30.64
C GLU A 427 1.95 -5.89 -31.66
N GLN A 428 0.68 -5.68 -31.30
CA GLN A 428 -0.33 -5.05 -32.15
C GLN A 428 -0.39 -3.52 -32.01
N GLY A 429 0.46 -2.91 -31.15
CA GLY A 429 0.50 -1.47 -30.93
C GLY A 429 -0.66 -0.92 -30.08
N TRP A 430 -1.42 -1.78 -29.40
CA TRP A 430 -2.61 -1.42 -28.60
C TRP A 430 -2.31 -0.40 -27.51
N PHE A 431 -1.12 -0.41 -26.92
CA PHE A 431 -0.74 0.55 -25.85
C PHE A 431 -0.67 2.01 -26.36
N ASN A 432 -0.36 2.24 -27.62
CA ASN A 432 -0.42 3.58 -28.20
C ASN A 432 -1.87 4.09 -28.32
N GLU A 433 -2.81 3.20 -28.66
CA GLU A 433 -4.24 3.55 -28.66
C GLU A 433 -4.74 3.80 -27.24
N LEU A 434 -4.36 2.96 -26.29
CA LEU A 434 -4.69 3.14 -24.88
C LEU A 434 -4.20 4.49 -24.34
N LEU A 435 -2.94 4.88 -24.63
CA LEU A 435 -2.40 6.19 -24.26
C LEU A 435 -3.22 7.33 -24.84
N ARG A 436 -3.58 7.22 -26.11
CA ARG A 436 -4.40 8.23 -26.80
C ARG A 436 -5.78 8.37 -26.15
N GLU A 437 -6.45 7.24 -25.88
CA GLU A 437 -7.79 7.21 -25.29
C GLU A 437 -7.80 7.80 -23.87
N LEU A 438 -6.82 7.41 -23.04
CA LEU A 438 -6.73 7.84 -21.63
C LEU A 438 -6.58 9.36 -21.49
N PHE A 439 -5.76 9.98 -22.35
CA PHE A 439 -5.45 11.41 -22.23
C PHE A 439 -6.23 12.30 -23.23
N ALA A 440 -7.13 11.72 -24.05
CA ALA A 440 -7.98 12.49 -24.95
C ALA A 440 -9.00 13.37 -24.22
N PRO A 441 -9.70 12.92 -23.15
CA PRO A 441 -10.58 13.78 -22.37
C PRO A 441 -9.79 14.88 -21.64
N ALA A 442 -10.39 16.04 -21.46
CA ALA A 442 -9.81 17.04 -20.58
C ALA A 442 -9.89 16.56 -19.11
N PRO A 443 -8.80 16.63 -18.33
CA PRO A 443 -8.79 16.14 -16.95
C PRO A 443 -9.70 16.95 -16.03
N VAL A 444 -10.04 16.34 -14.89
CA VAL A 444 -10.41 17.09 -13.69
C VAL A 444 -9.12 17.67 -13.12
N GLU A 445 -9.09 18.99 -12.88
CA GLU A 445 -7.91 19.73 -12.42
C GLU A 445 -8.20 20.41 -11.10
N ILE A 446 -7.41 20.10 -10.06
CA ILE A 446 -7.46 20.80 -8.77
C ILE A 446 -6.10 21.43 -8.51
N ILE A 447 -6.06 22.74 -8.31
CA ILE A 447 -4.87 23.48 -7.88
C ILE A 447 -5.05 23.83 -6.41
N GLN A 448 -4.12 23.41 -5.58
CA GLN A 448 -4.06 23.70 -4.16
C GLN A 448 -2.99 24.76 -3.90
N VAL A 449 -3.36 25.83 -3.21
CA VAL A 449 -2.50 27.00 -2.98
C VAL A 449 -2.29 27.21 -1.48
N PRO A 450 -1.04 27.34 -0.99
CA PRO A 450 -0.76 27.62 0.41
C PRO A 450 -1.34 28.98 0.84
N THR A 451 -2.04 29.00 1.99
CA THR A 451 -2.82 30.14 2.47
C THR A 451 -2.76 30.25 3.99
N LEU A 452 -2.78 31.45 4.56
CA LEU A 452 -2.78 31.67 6.02
C LEU A 452 -4.09 31.20 6.69
N PRO A 453 -4.04 30.51 7.86
CA PRO A 453 -5.20 29.90 8.53
C PRO A 453 -6.12 30.91 9.23
N LYS A 454 -7.41 30.49 9.38
CA LYS A 454 -8.38 31.16 10.30
C LYS A 454 -8.42 30.33 11.60
N LYS A 455 -8.27 30.97 12.78
CA LYS A 455 -8.07 30.31 14.11
C LYS A 455 -9.30 29.61 14.68
N GLU A 456 -9.11 28.41 15.31
CA GLU A 456 -10.06 27.68 16.18
C GLU A 456 -9.38 26.92 17.34
N GLU A 457 -10.11 26.46 18.41
CA GLU A 457 -9.58 25.98 19.71
C GLU A 457 -9.88 24.48 20.04
N GLU A 458 -9.06 23.81 20.91
CA GLU A 458 -9.02 22.35 21.22
C GLU A 458 -9.43 21.92 22.65
N GLY A 459 -9.78 20.60 22.89
CA GLY A 459 -10.07 19.96 24.20
C GLY A 459 -9.89 18.42 24.33
N ARG A 460 -9.97 17.78 25.53
CA ARG A 460 -9.55 16.39 25.87
C ARG A 460 -10.51 15.52 26.72
N ALA A 461 -10.41 14.13 26.67
CA ALA A 461 -11.32 13.12 27.25
C ALA A 461 -10.74 11.99 28.15
N ALA A 462 -11.58 11.18 28.86
CA ALA A 462 -11.24 10.15 29.88
C ALA A 462 -11.78 8.72 29.63
N ARG A 463 -11.34 7.64 30.37
CA ARG A 463 -11.31 6.21 30.00
C ARG A 463 -11.74 5.20 31.12
N THR A 464 -12.26 3.95 30.78
CA THR A 464 -12.53 2.80 31.70
C THR A 464 -12.29 1.41 31.08
N ASP A 465 -12.00 0.32 31.88
CA ASP A 465 -11.48 -1.00 31.42
C ASP A 465 -12.33 -2.25 31.72
N GLY A 466 -12.30 -3.29 30.81
CA GLY A 466 -12.94 -4.62 30.93
C GLY A 466 -12.09 -5.78 30.35
N LYS A 467 -12.49 -7.07 30.50
CA LYS A 467 -11.68 -8.26 30.15
C LYS A 467 -12.42 -9.25 29.21
N LEU A 468 -11.73 -9.73 28.15
CA LEU A 468 -12.24 -10.70 27.19
C LEU A 468 -12.27 -12.13 27.79
N VAL A 469 -13.35 -12.87 27.56
CA VAL A 469 -13.45 -14.30 27.89
C VAL A 469 -13.78 -15.08 26.61
N LEU A 470 -12.84 -15.96 26.21
CA LEU A 470 -13.02 -16.87 25.08
C LEU A 470 -13.51 -18.24 25.58
N ASP A 471 -14.30 -18.96 24.78
CA ASP A 471 -14.78 -20.30 25.10
C ASP A 471 -13.63 -21.29 25.24
N HIS A 472 -12.57 -21.12 24.43
CA HIS A 472 -11.33 -21.88 24.50
C HIS A 472 -10.14 -20.93 24.34
N PRO A 473 -9.64 -20.31 25.42
CA PRO A 473 -8.44 -19.48 25.36
C PRO A 473 -7.22 -20.33 24.99
N LEU A 474 -6.33 -19.78 24.17
CA LEU A 474 -5.09 -20.45 23.76
C LEU A 474 -4.23 -20.82 24.96
N THR A 475 -3.72 -22.06 24.96
CA THR A 475 -2.74 -22.55 25.92
C THR A 475 -1.46 -22.99 25.18
N ALA A 476 -0.39 -23.22 25.92
CA ALA A 476 0.88 -23.72 25.33
C ALA A 476 0.69 -25.05 24.58
N ALA A 477 -0.31 -25.86 24.94
CA ALA A 477 -0.62 -27.14 24.28
C ALA A 477 -1.26 -26.94 22.89
N ASP A 478 -1.97 -25.83 22.68
CA ASP A 478 -2.62 -25.52 21.40
C ASP A 478 -1.64 -24.98 20.36
N LEU A 479 -0.44 -24.53 20.76
CA LEU A 479 0.57 -24.00 19.87
C LEU A 479 1.20 -25.07 18.96
N GLY A 480 1.10 -26.34 19.34
CA GLY A 480 1.79 -27.40 18.63
C GLY A 480 3.32 -27.26 18.68
N GLU A 481 4.05 -28.26 18.18
CA GLU A 481 5.47 -28.06 17.92
C GLU A 481 5.62 -27.20 16.66
N GLY A 482 6.09 -25.96 16.83
CA GLY A 482 6.43 -25.10 15.72
C GLY A 482 7.42 -25.81 14.79
N LYS A 483 7.09 -25.91 13.50
CA LYS A 483 8.06 -26.38 12.50
C LYS A 483 9.27 -25.46 12.60
N LYS A 484 10.40 -25.95 13.12
CA LYS A 484 11.68 -25.26 12.98
C LYS A 484 11.90 -25.13 11.49
N GLN A 485 11.89 -23.92 10.97
CA GLN A 485 12.43 -23.66 9.65
C GLN A 485 13.88 -24.14 9.70
N THR A 486 14.17 -25.21 9.00
CA THR A 486 15.53 -25.68 8.84
C THR A 486 16.22 -24.64 7.98
N PRO A 487 17.31 -23.98 8.43
CA PRO A 487 18.11 -23.17 7.54
C PRO A 487 18.46 -24.03 6.33
N GLY A 488 18.31 -23.47 5.13
CA GLY A 488 18.74 -24.14 3.91
C GLY A 488 20.19 -24.61 4.02
N SER A 489 20.63 -25.50 3.16
CA SER A 489 22.00 -25.98 3.16
C SER A 489 23.01 -24.83 3.02
N LYS A 490 24.06 -24.84 3.85
CA LYS A 490 25.18 -23.91 3.77
C LYS A 490 26.29 -24.52 2.94
N GLU A 491 26.76 -23.79 1.93
CA GLU A 491 27.94 -24.11 1.16
C GLU A 491 28.95 -22.96 1.24
N LEU A 492 30.25 -23.26 1.33
CA LEU A 492 31.31 -22.25 1.28
C LEU A 492 31.88 -22.22 -0.13
N LEU A 493 31.57 -21.17 -0.89
CA LEU A 493 32.05 -20.98 -2.23
C LEU A 493 33.00 -19.77 -2.29
N ALA A 494 34.28 -19.99 -2.63
CA ALA A 494 35.30 -18.93 -2.77
C ALA A 494 35.41 -17.97 -1.56
N GLY A 495 35.09 -18.43 -0.34
CA GLY A 495 35.15 -17.63 0.90
C GLY A 495 33.85 -16.96 1.28
N ALA A 496 32.81 -17.01 0.45
CA ALA A 496 31.45 -16.54 0.76
C ALA A 496 30.58 -17.69 1.26
N GLU A 497 29.73 -17.42 2.26
CA GLU A 497 28.69 -18.36 2.68
C GLU A 497 27.50 -18.27 1.73
N LEU A 498 27.16 -19.35 1.05
CA LEU A 498 25.98 -19.48 0.21
C LEU A 498 24.88 -20.19 1.00
N LEU A 499 23.73 -19.56 1.15
CA LEU A 499 22.55 -20.10 1.81
C LEU A 499 21.52 -20.51 0.75
N HIS A 500 21.17 -21.79 0.71
CA HIS A 500 20.12 -22.30 -0.18
C HIS A 500 18.80 -22.44 0.57
N HIS A 501 17.79 -21.72 0.15
CA HIS A 501 16.41 -21.87 0.58
C HIS A 501 15.55 -22.31 -0.61
N PRO A 502 14.63 -23.29 -0.44
CA PRO A 502 13.71 -23.64 -1.52
C PRO A 502 12.80 -22.45 -1.83
N SER A 503 12.69 -22.11 -3.11
CA SER A 503 11.82 -21.08 -3.63
C SER A 503 11.00 -21.64 -4.80
N ALA A 504 9.85 -21.07 -5.09
CA ALA A 504 8.93 -21.52 -6.15
C ALA A 504 9.38 -21.05 -7.56
N GLY A 505 10.64 -21.32 -7.96
CA GLY A 505 11.18 -20.96 -9.28
C GLY A 505 11.85 -19.59 -9.35
N ASN A 506 11.86 -18.82 -8.26
CA ASN A 506 12.54 -17.54 -8.16
C ASN A 506 13.92 -17.72 -7.51
N THR A 507 14.88 -16.92 -7.95
CA THR A 507 16.22 -16.84 -7.35
C THR A 507 16.40 -15.46 -6.72
N TYR A 508 16.85 -15.42 -5.48
CA TYR A 508 17.18 -14.20 -4.75
C TYR A 508 18.67 -14.18 -4.48
N LEU A 509 19.33 -13.09 -4.85
CA LEU A 509 20.76 -12.85 -4.62
C LEU A 509 20.92 -11.63 -3.72
N TYR A 510 21.48 -11.83 -2.52
CA TYR A 510 21.82 -10.76 -1.60
C TYR A 510 23.33 -10.73 -1.34
N LEU A 511 23.95 -9.59 -1.59
CA LEU A 511 25.35 -9.32 -1.32
C LEU A 511 25.45 -8.41 -0.10
N TYR A 512 26.12 -8.84 0.96
CA TYR A 512 26.26 -8.12 2.23
C TYR A 512 27.69 -7.57 2.36
N TYR A 513 27.82 -6.27 2.36
CA TYR A 513 29.10 -5.55 2.50
C TYR A 513 29.21 -4.94 3.91
N ASP A 514 30.36 -5.12 4.57
CA ASP A 514 30.56 -4.63 5.95
C ASP A 514 30.84 -3.13 5.99
N LEU A 515 30.06 -2.38 6.75
CA LEU A 515 30.24 -0.95 6.97
C LEU A 515 30.94 -0.61 8.30
N GLY A 516 31.44 -1.60 9.04
CA GLY A 516 32.01 -1.42 10.39
C GLY A 516 33.24 -0.53 10.48
N GLY A 517 33.88 -0.15 9.37
CA GLY A 517 34.99 0.79 9.31
C GLY A 517 34.62 2.19 8.79
N MET A 518 33.35 2.42 8.46
CA MET A 518 32.89 3.68 7.87
C MET A 518 32.57 4.71 8.97
N ALA A 519 32.89 5.97 8.71
CA ALA A 519 32.60 7.05 9.66
C ALA A 519 31.09 7.30 9.74
N PRO A 520 30.54 7.51 10.95
CA PRO A 520 29.10 7.78 11.10
C PRO A 520 28.59 8.98 10.30
N GLU A 521 29.45 9.97 10.04
CA GLU A 521 29.17 11.17 9.26
C GLU A 521 28.92 10.87 7.77
N ASP A 522 29.47 9.76 7.27
CA ASP A 522 29.36 9.34 5.88
C ASP A 522 28.05 8.56 5.58
N MET A 523 27.35 8.13 6.62
CA MET A 523 26.15 7.27 6.47
C MET A 523 25.00 7.98 5.72
N SER A 524 24.77 9.28 5.97
CA SER A 524 23.77 10.04 5.23
C SER A 524 24.11 10.18 3.75
N CYS A 525 25.39 10.35 3.43
CA CYS A 525 25.88 10.39 2.05
C CYS A 525 25.74 9.03 1.36
N LEU A 526 26.08 7.95 2.07
CA LEU A 526 25.93 6.59 1.52
C LEU A 526 24.46 6.21 1.33
N HIS A 527 23.55 6.67 2.20
CA HIS A 527 22.13 6.46 2.01
C HIS A 527 21.61 7.20 0.77
N LEU A 528 21.93 8.49 0.62
CA LEU A 528 21.59 9.22 -0.60
C LEU A 528 22.17 8.56 -1.86
N LEU A 529 23.38 8.02 -1.76
CA LEU A 529 24.04 7.29 -2.85
C LEU A 529 23.18 6.09 -3.30
N THR A 530 22.60 5.31 -2.38
CA THR A 530 21.76 4.15 -2.76
C THR A 530 20.55 4.57 -3.59
N ASP A 531 19.98 5.74 -3.35
CA ASP A 531 18.87 6.29 -4.13
C ASP A 531 19.31 6.88 -5.49
N VAL A 532 20.52 7.48 -5.53
CA VAL A 532 21.06 8.09 -6.75
C VAL A 532 21.56 7.05 -7.75
N MET A 533 21.97 5.85 -7.30
CA MET A 533 22.56 4.80 -8.15
C MET A 533 21.69 4.43 -9.36
N ASP A 534 20.39 4.41 -9.21
CA ASP A 534 19.45 4.05 -10.28
C ASP A 534 19.24 5.17 -11.31
N GLU A 535 19.77 6.36 -11.03
CA GLU A 535 19.69 7.54 -11.88
C GLU A 535 21.00 7.80 -12.65
N LEU A 536 22.08 7.02 -12.40
CA LEU A 536 23.40 7.23 -12.97
C LEU A 536 23.64 6.37 -14.21
N ASP A 537 24.31 6.96 -15.21
CA ASP A 537 24.83 6.21 -16.35
C ASP A 537 25.97 5.26 -15.93
N THR A 538 26.15 4.17 -16.66
CA THR A 538 27.32 3.31 -16.57
C THR A 538 28.27 3.58 -17.72
N GLU A 539 29.35 2.79 -17.82
CA GLU A 539 30.25 2.88 -18.98
C GLU A 539 29.59 2.35 -20.27
N LYS A 540 28.62 1.45 -20.16
CA LYS A 540 27.99 0.75 -21.30
C LYS A 540 26.61 1.30 -21.65
N HIS A 541 25.83 1.68 -20.66
CA HIS A 541 24.43 2.08 -20.82
C HIS A 541 24.14 3.41 -20.13
N THR A 542 23.16 4.14 -20.67
CA THR A 542 22.52 5.21 -19.94
C THR A 542 21.67 4.64 -18.78
N ALA A 543 21.36 5.46 -17.78
CA ALA A 543 20.48 5.05 -16.68
C ALA A 543 19.16 4.47 -17.17
N GLN A 544 18.55 5.09 -18.19
CA GLN A 544 17.31 4.61 -18.80
C GLN A 544 17.46 3.23 -19.44
N GLU A 545 18.50 3.02 -20.24
CA GLU A 545 18.76 1.73 -20.90
C GLU A 545 19.02 0.63 -19.86
N LEU A 546 19.84 0.92 -18.84
CA LEU A 546 20.14 -0.03 -17.79
C LEU A 546 18.91 -0.40 -16.97
N ASN A 547 18.07 0.57 -16.61
CA ASN A 547 16.82 0.32 -15.89
C ASN A 547 15.84 -0.51 -16.73
N THR A 548 15.74 -0.23 -18.04
CA THR A 548 14.91 -1.03 -18.95
C THR A 548 15.41 -2.48 -19.02
N LEU A 549 16.73 -2.69 -19.10
CA LEU A 549 17.33 -4.04 -19.09
C LEU A 549 17.10 -4.75 -17.75
N ARG A 550 17.28 -4.05 -16.63
CA ARG A 550 17.02 -4.59 -15.29
C ARG A 550 15.57 -5.04 -15.16
N ASN A 551 14.59 -4.20 -15.49
CA ASN A 551 13.17 -4.54 -15.43
C ASN A 551 12.78 -5.69 -16.40
N THR A 552 13.52 -5.86 -17.51
CA THR A 552 13.29 -6.97 -18.45
C THR A 552 13.74 -8.32 -17.88
N TRP A 553 14.85 -8.36 -17.12
CA TRP A 553 15.51 -9.60 -16.72
C TRP A 553 15.45 -9.88 -15.21
N LEU A 554 15.19 -8.86 -14.39
CA LEU A 554 15.09 -8.93 -12.94
C LEU A 554 13.65 -8.66 -12.51
N GLY A 555 13.23 -9.27 -11.40
CA GLY A 555 11.98 -8.92 -10.75
C GLY A 555 12.13 -7.67 -9.91
N SER A 556 13.22 -7.60 -9.13
CA SER A 556 13.60 -6.43 -8.36
C SER A 556 15.12 -6.33 -8.25
N SER A 557 15.62 -5.13 -8.05
CA SER A 557 17.03 -4.90 -7.74
C SER A 557 17.19 -3.57 -7.04
N GLY A 558 18.13 -3.48 -6.10
CA GLY A 558 18.39 -2.25 -5.37
C GLY A 558 19.52 -2.39 -4.36
N ALA A 559 19.90 -1.28 -3.76
CA ALA A 559 20.84 -1.23 -2.65
C ALA A 559 20.22 -0.50 -1.47
N TRP A 560 20.49 -0.97 -0.26
CA TRP A 560 20.05 -0.31 0.97
C TRP A 560 20.99 -0.63 2.13
N MET A 561 20.85 0.11 3.22
CA MET A 561 21.62 -0.13 4.43
C MET A 561 20.73 -0.71 5.51
N ASP A 562 21.30 -1.65 6.28
CA ASP A 562 20.67 -2.21 7.47
C ASP A 562 21.68 -2.49 8.58
N CYS A 563 21.21 -2.67 9.80
CA CYS A 563 22.03 -2.84 10.96
C CYS A 563 21.41 -3.83 11.94
N TRP A 564 22.19 -4.84 12.34
CA TRP A 564 21.75 -5.86 13.29
C TRP A 564 22.62 -5.88 14.53
N THR A 565 21.97 -5.92 15.70
CA THR A 565 22.60 -6.18 16.99
C THR A 565 22.42 -7.62 17.41
N GLY A 566 23.47 -8.28 17.84
CA GLY A 566 23.39 -9.65 18.35
C GLY A 566 22.54 -9.72 19.63
N ARG A 567 21.74 -10.80 19.79
CA ARG A 567 20.85 -11.01 20.97
C ARG A 567 21.59 -11.17 22.30
N GLN A 568 22.91 -11.33 22.31
CA GLN A 568 23.70 -11.45 23.53
C GLN A 568 24.30 -10.10 23.91
N GLU A 569 24.25 -9.79 25.21
CA GLU A 569 24.81 -8.56 25.78
C GLU A 569 26.29 -8.37 25.38
N GLY A 570 26.67 -7.18 24.91
CA GLY A 570 28.05 -6.85 24.51
C GLY A 570 28.43 -7.28 23.08
N ARG A 571 27.50 -7.79 22.23
CA ARG A 571 27.81 -8.03 20.83
C ARG A 571 27.83 -6.72 20.02
N PRO A 572 28.79 -6.56 19.10
CA PRO A 572 28.84 -5.39 18.25
C PRO A 572 27.62 -5.30 17.31
N CYS A 573 27.23 -4.08 16.99
CA CYS A 573 26.30 -3.81 15.92
C CYS A 573 27.00 -4.05 14.57
N HIS A 574 26.32 -4.71 13.64
CA HIS A 574 26.82 -5.01 12.30
C HIS A 574 26.00 -4.22 11.27
N ALA A 575 26.53 -3.05 10.90
CA ALA A 575 25.98 -2.27 9.79
C ALA A 575 26.44 -2.86 8.47
N LYS A 576 25.52 -3.03 7.52
CA LYS A 576 25.76 -3.59 6.19
C LYS A 576 25.16 -2.70 5.11
N LEU A 577 25.87 -2.56 4.02
CA LEU A 577 25.29 -2.24 2.73
C LEU A 577 24.84 -3.55 2.09
N ILE A 578 23.60 -3.61 1.66
CA ILE A 578 23.00 -4.77 1.03
C ILE A 578 22.68 -4.42 -0.40
N VAL A 579 23.09 -5.29 -1.31
CA VAL A 579 22.65 -5.26 -2.70
C VAL A 579 21.79 -6.49 -2.93
N GLY A 580 20.53 -6.27 -3.26
CA GLY A 580 19.55 -7.33 -3.49
C GLY A 580 19.08 -7.37 -4.93
N MET A 581 18.90 -8.57 -5.46
CA MET A 581 18.31 -8.82 -6.77
C MET A 581 17.41 -10.04 -6.69
N SER A 582 16.24 -9.99 -7.30
CA SER A 582 15.37 -11.14 -7.51
C SER A 582 15.18 -11.41 -9.01
N MET A 583 15.09 -12.66 -9.41
CA MET A 583 14.99 -13.05 -10.81
C MET A 583 14.41 -14.45 -10.97
N LEU A 584 13.95 -14.76 -12.16
CA LEU A 584 13.68 -16.14 -12.54
C LEU A 584 15.02 -16.88 -12.73
N GLU A 585 15.09 -18.15 -12.37
CA GLU A 585 16.32 -18.97 -12.46
C GLU A 585 16.99 -18.91 -13.85
N ARG A 586 16.18 -18.87 -14.92
CA ARG A 586 16.66 -18.73 -16.31
C ARG A 586 17.36 -17.40 -16.62
N SER A 587 17.16 -16.39 -15.80
CA SER A 587 17.72 -15.03 -15.98
C SER A 587 18.99 -14.80 -15.17
N LEU A 588 19.47 -15.77 -14.41
CA LEU A 588 20.59 -15.60 -13.45
C LEU A 588 21.87 -15.06 -14.10
N GLU A 589 22.28 -15.59 -15.25
CA GLU A 589 23.49 -15.10 -15.95
C GLU A 589 23.37 -13.62 -16.33
N LYS A 590 22.21 -13.24 -16.86
CA LYS A 590 21.95 -11.85 -17.26
C LYS A 590 21.84 -10.92 -16.07
N ALA A 591 21.24 -11.38 -14.99
CA ALA A 591 21.17 -10.65 -13.72
C ALA A 591 22.55 -10.36 -13.13
N VAL A 592 23.45 -11.34 -13.15
CA VAL A 592 24.84 -11.18 -12.68
C VAL A 592 25.61 -10.20 -13.58
N GLU A 593 25.42 -10.25 -14.90
CA GLU A 593 26.03 -9.32 -15.85
C GLU A 593 25.58 -7.87 -15.55
N LEU A 594 24.28 -7.64 -15.50
CA LEU A 594 23.69 -6.30 -15.26
C LEU A 594 24.02 -5.78 -13.86
N GLY A 595 23.95 -6.64 -12.85
CA GLY A 595 24.33 -6.30 -11.48
C GLY A 595 25.82 -5.93 -11.36
N SER A 596 26.71 -6.65 -12.05
CA SER A 596 28.13 -6.34 -12.07
C SER A 596 28.40 -4.99 -12.74
N GLU A 597 27.74 -4.68 -13.84
CA GLU A 597 27.82 -3.39 -14.50
C GLU A 597 27.38 -2.26 -13.58
N TRP A 598 26.19 -2.40 -12.98
CA TRP A 598 25.65 -1.43 -12.05
C TRP A 598 26.53 -1.18 -10.83
N LEU A 599 27.16 -2.23 -10.28
CA LEU A 599 28.04 -2.11 -9.11
C LEU A 599 29.42 -1.52 -9.42
N TYR A 600 30.01 -1.85 -10.56
CA TYR A 600 31.41 -1.57 -10.80
C TYR A 600 31.69 -0.58 -11.94
N GLU A 601 30.69 -0.27 -12.79
CA GLU A 601 30.87 0.57 -13.97
C GLU A 601 30.06 1.87 -13.93
N THR A 602 29.39 2.17 -12.79
CA THR A 602 28.58 3.40 -12.61
C THR A 602 29.47 4.65 -12.59
N LYS A 603 29.02 5.70 -13.27
CA LYS A 603 29.68 7.00 -13.37
C LYS A 603 29.13 8.00 -12.36
N PHE A 604 30.00 8.43 -11.45
CA PHE A 604 29.65 9.40 -10.39
C PHE A 604 30.01 10.84 -10.75
N SER A 605 30.39 11.12 -12.00
CA SER A 605 30.84 12.45 -12.42
C SER A 605 30.29 12.83 -13.79
N GLY A 606 30.25 14.13 -14.04
CA GLY A 606 29.73 14.71 -15.28
C GLY A 606 28.35 15.32 -15.14
N PRO A 607 27.89 16.09 -16.14
CA PRO A 607 26.67 16.88 -16.05
C PRO A 607 25.40 16.04 -15.78
N GLN A 608 25.35 14.83 -16.30
CA GLN A 608 24.22 13.89 -16.07
C GLN A 608 24.16 13.46 -14.60
N ALA A 609 25.31 13.02 -14.03
CA ALA A 609 25.40 12.60 -12.66
C ALA A 609 25.10 13.75 -11.68
N GLU A 610 25.61 14.96 -11.94
CA GLU A 610 25.36 16.14 -11.13
C GLU A 610 23.87 16.52 -11.12
N ALA A 611 23.21 16.49 -12.28
CA ALA A 611 21.77 16.73 -12.38
C ALA A 611 20.92 15.65 -11.67
N ALA A 612 21.34 14.38 -11.74
CA ALA A 612 20.69 13.29 -11.03
C ALA A 612 20.79 13.47 -9.50
N MET A 613 21.98 13.79 -8.98
CA MET A 613 22.21 14.03 -7.56
C MET A 613 21.36 15.20 -7.02
N GLU A 614 21.31 16.32 -7.76
CA GLU A 614 20.48 17.48 -7.39
C GLU A 614 18.99 17.11 -7.34
N ARG A 615 18.51 16.42 -8.36
CA ARG A 615 17.11 15.99 -8.47
C ARG A 615 16.73 15.06 -7.32
N VAL A 616 17.49 13.97 -7.10
CA VAL A 616 17.21 13.00 -6.05
C VAL A 616 17.28 13.63 -4.67
N ALA A 617 18.29 14.48 -4.40
CA ALA A 617 18.39 15.18 -3.11
C ALA A 617 17.16 16.10 -2.86
N SER A 618 16.66 16.79 -3.89
CA SER A 618 15.48 17.63 -3.80
C SER A 618 14.20 16.80 -3.55
N GLN A 619 14.05 15.68 -4.24
CA GLN A 619 12.93 14.75 -4.08
C GLN A 619 12.92 14.11 -2.68
N GLN A 620 14.08 13.65 -2.19
CA GLN A 620 14.20 13.09 -0.84
C GLN A 620 13.90 14.12 0.25
N LYS A 621 14.36 15.37 0.09
CA LYS A 621 14.00 16.46 1.02
C LYS A 621 12.48 16.66 1.07
N LEU A 622 11.83 16.78 -0.08
CA LEU A 622 10.37 16.95 -0.17
C LEU A 622 9.62 15.75 0.47
N LEU A 623 10.06 14.54 0.21
CA LEU A 623 9.50 13.32 0.81
C LEU A 623 9.62 13.34 2.35
N MET A 624 10.76 13.77 2.89
CA MET A 624 10.97 13.89 4.33
C MET A 624 10.04 14.93 4.96
N GLU A 625 9.83 16.07 4.32
CA GLU A 625 8.91 17.13 4.78
C GLU A 625 7.47 16.61 4.86
N GLN A 626 7.01 15.85 3.87
CA GLN A 626 5.71 15.19 3.91
C GLN A 626 5.60 14.15 5.04
N LYS A 627 6.64 13.35 5.26
CA LYS A 627 6.69 12.36 6.35
C LYS A 627 6.62 13.02 7.72
N PHE A 628 7.29 14.16 7.93
CA PHE A 628 7.24 14.88 9.21
C PHE A 628 5.81 15.28 9.60
N LEU A 629 4.98 15.67 8.65
CA LEU A 629 3.59 16.02 8.91
C LEU A 629 2.74 14.83 9.36
N ARG A 630 3.02 13.62 8.86
CA ARG A 630 2.24 12.41 9.15
C ARG A 630 2.78 11.60 10.32
N GLU A 631 4.10 11.55 10.47
CA GLU A 631 4.81 10.60 11.31
C GLU A 631 5.72 11.28 12.36
N GLY A 632 5.44 12.53 12.74
CA GLY A 632 6.28 13.31 13.66
C GLY A 632 6.60 12.58 14.96
N HIS A 633 5.67 11.77 15.48
CA HIS A 633 5.89 10.93 16.65
C HIS A 633 6.94 9.82 16.43
N ALA A 634 6.99 9.23 15.23
CA ALA A 634 7.97 8.21 14.87
C ALA A 634 9.38 8.83 14.76
N PHE A 635 9.50 10.03 14.16
CA PHE A 635 10.76 10.77 14.12
C PHE A 635 11.25 11.16 15.52
N ALA A 636 10.35 11.60 16.39
CA ALA A 636 10.70 11.91 17.78
C ALA A 636 11.18 10.66 18.54
N ALA A 637 10.51 9.51 18.35
CA ALA A 637 10.91 8.23 18.94
C ALA A 637 12.27 7.75 18.40
N MET A 638 12.48 7.82 17.07
CA MET A 638 13.75 7.47 16.43
C MET A 638 14.89 8.35 16.96
N ARG A 639 14.68 9.67 17.05
CA ARG A 639 15.65 10.61 17.60
C ARG A 639 16.00 10.32 19.07
N ALA A 640 15.00 9.98 19.87
CA ALA A 640 15.22 9.59 21.28
C ALA A 640 15.99 8.26 21.35
N ALA A 641 15.61 7.25 20.59
CA ALA A 641 16.24 5.93 20.56
C ALA A 641 17.70 5.98 20.08
N ALA A 642 18.05 6.91 19.21
CA ALA A 642 19.43 7.14 18.74
C ALA A 642 20.44 7.45 19.85
N HIS A 643 19.99 7.87 21.04
CA HIS A 643 20.85 8.06 22.21
C HIS A 643 21.19 6.76 22.95
N PHE A 644 20.50 5.66 22.69
CA PHE A 644 20.60 4.41 23.43
C PHE A 644 21.02 3.21 22.59
N SER A 645 20.85 3.29 21.25
CA SER A 645 21.10 2.20 20.33
C SER A 645 21.92 2.68 19.11
N VAL A 646 22.96 1.91 18.76
CA VAL A 646 23.76 2.15 17.56
C VAL A 646 22.93 1.96 16.30
N GLU A 647 22.04 0.97 16.29
CA GLU A 647 21.10 0.70 15.23
C GLU A 647 20.16 1.90 15.00
N SER A 648 19.56 2.42 16.08
CA SER A 648 18.70 3.60 15.99
C SER A 648 19.47 4.87 15.60
N ALA A 649 20.74 4.99 16.01
CA ALA A 649 21.60 6.10 15.58
C ALA A 649 21.92 6.04 14.09
N LEU A 650 22.11 4.84 13.53
CA LEU A 650 22.24 4.67 12.08
C LEU A 650 20.94 5.01 11.37
N SER A 651 19.81 4.46 11.80
CA SER A 651 18.50 4.75 11.22
C SER A 651 18.18 6.25 11.22
N GLU A 652 18.53 6.95 12.29
CA GLU A 652 18.33 8.40 12.41
C GLU A 652 19.17 9.19 11.39
N ARG A 653 20.38 8.73 11.08
CA ARG A 653 21.25 9.33 10.05
C ARG A 653 20.82 9.02 8.61
N CYS A 654 20.10 7.93 8.41
CA CYS A 654 19.63 7.52 7.09
C CYS A 654 18.20 7.99 6.79
N ASN A 655 17.33 8.02 7.80
CA ASN A 655 15.89 8.26 7.62
C ASN A 655 15.30 9.27 8.61
N GLY A 656 16.12 9.87 9.47
CA GLY A 656 15.68 10.77 10.53
C GLY A 656 15.93 12.24 10.25
N VAL A 657 15.81 13.06 11.31
CA VAL A 657 16.01 14.51 11.26
C VAL A 657 17.44 14.89 10.86
N SER A 658 18.46 14.08 11.23
CA SER A 658 19.85 14.31 10.77
C SER A 658 20.01 14.16 9.27
N TYR A 659 19.30 13.20 8.65
CA TYR A 659 19.29 13.04 7.19
C TYR A 659 18.66 14.26 6.50
N TYR A 660 17.54 14.73 7.02
CA TYR A 660 16.90 15.96 6.50
C TYR A 660 17.83 17.18 6.55
N HIS A 661 18.51 17.39 7.67
CA HIS A 661 19.50 18.47 7.77
C HIS A 661 20.67 18.31 6.80
N TYR A 662 21.13 17.07 6.61
CA TYR A 662 22.15 16.77 5.61
C TYR A 662 21.70 17.18 4.19
N LEU A 663 20.46 16.84 3.80
CA LEU A 663 19.89 17.21 2.49
C LEU A 663 19.76 18.75 2.34
N CYS A 664 19.30 19.45 3.37
CA CYS A 664 19.23 20.92 3.36
C CYS A 664 20.60 21.56 3.14
N GLU A 665 21.62 21.13 3.91
CA GLU A 665 22.99 21.64 3.76
C GLU A 665 23.57 21.34 2.39
N LEU A 666 23.28 20.14 1.85
CA LEU A 666 23.75 19.72 0.54
C LEU A 666 23.19 20.60 -0.57
N LEU A 667 21.88 20.87 -0.54
CA LEU A 667 21.18 21.71 -1.50
C LEU A 667 21.60 23.19 -1.41
N GLU A 668 21.90 23.69 -0.21
CA GLU A 668 22.45 25.04 -0.03
C GLU A 668 23.86 25.18 -0.61
N LYS A 669 24.72 24.19 -0.45
CA LYS A 669 26.11 24.21 -0.94
C LYS A 669 26.19 23.99 -2.44
N ALA A 670 25.32 23.17 -3.01
CA ALA A 670 25.19 22.81 -4.42
C ALA A 670 26.54 22.42 -5.09
N ASP A 671 27.48 21.78 -4.34
CA ASP A 671 28.76 21.30 -4.87
C ASP A 671 28.64 19.82 -5.29
N TRP A 672 27.95 19.60 -6.39
CA TRP A 672 27.66 18.28 -6.93
C TRP A 672 28.88 17.53 -7.40
N THR A 673 29.90 18.25 -7.91
CA THR A 673 31.21 17.66 -8.31
C THR A 673 31.95 17.08 -7.10
N ALA A 674 31.96 17.78 -5.95
CA ALA A 674 32.56 17.26 -4.72
C ALA A 674 31.74 16.09 -4.16
N LEU A 675 30.41 16.16 -4.23
CA LEU A 675 29.53 15.06 -3.81
C LEU A 675 29.78 13.79 -4.64
N GLY A 676 29.84 13.90 -5.96
CA GLY A 676 30.11 12.76 -6.85
C GLY A 676 31.42 12.05 -6.54
N LYS A 677 32.49 12.80 -6.29
CA LYS A 677 33.78 12.24 -5.85
C LYS A 677 33.64 11.51 -4.48
N LYS A 678 32.96 12.12 -3.54
CA LYS A 678 32.72 11.53 -2.21
C LYS A 678 31.90 10.24 -2.32
N MET A 679 30.86 10.23 -3.15
CA MET A 679 30.04 9.05 -3.40
C MET A 679 30.85 7.92 -4.04
N GLU A 680 31.67 8.23 -5.03
CA GLU A 680 32.57 7.25 -5.68
C GLU A 680 33.56 6.63 -4.68
N GLU A 681 34.18 7.45 -3.81
CA GLU A 681 35.04 6.98 -2.74
C GLU A 681 34.34 6.06 -1.76
N LEU A 682 33.16 6.46 -1.27
CA LEU A 682 32.34 5.67 -0.33
C LEU A 682 31.87 4.36 -0.95
N TRP A 683 31.44 4.39 -2.21
CA TRP A 683 31.02 3.20 -2.92
C TRP A 683 32.14 2.19 -3.07
N LYS A 684 33.31 2.65 -3.51
CA LYS A 684 34.51 1.79 -3.61
C LYS A 684 34.95 1.21 -2.27
N LEU A 685 34.92 2.02 -1.19
CA LEU A 685 35.20 1.54 0.16
C LEU A 685 34.19 0.46 0.61
N SER A 686 32.91 0.67 0.36
CA SER A 686 31.87 -0.30 0.72
C SER A 686 32.07 -1.64 0.03
N LEU A 687 32.46 -1.65 -1.25
CA LEU A 687 32.65 -2.88 -2.04
C LEU A 687 33.94 -3.66 -1.73
N ILE A 688 34.95 -3.03 -1.15
CA ILE A 688 36.25 -3.67 -0.86
C ILE A 688 36.13 -4.71 0.29
N HIS A 689 35.26 -4.53 1.23
CA HIS A 689 35.16 -5.35 2.44
C HIS A 689 34.59 -6.77 2.26
N ILE A 690 34.22 -7.19 1.03
CA ILE A 690 33.92 -8.59 0.73
C ILE A 690 35.20 -9.44 0.56
N SER A 691 36.31 -8.87 0.15
CA SER A 691 37.48 -9.61 -0.37
C SER A 691 38.48 -10.06 0.69
N GLU A 692 38.31 -9.71 1.99
CA GLU A 692 39.21 -10.23 3.02
C GLU A 692 38.41 -11.15 4.00
N PRO A 693 38.70 -12.48 3.94
CA PRO A 693 38.25 -13.36 5.03
C PRO A 693 38.92 -12.90 6.31
N THR A 694 38.19 -12.35 7.25
CA THR A 694 38.71 -12.13 8.61
C THR A 694 39.20 -13.44 9.19
N ARG A 695 40.51 -13.73 9.01
CA ARG A 695 41.23 -14.67 9.86
C ARG A 695 41.26 -14.11 11.26
N ARG A 696 40.29 -14.52 12.10
CA ARG A 696 40.48 -14.70 13.54
C ARG A 696 39.57 -15.79 14.09
#